data_91aad0d696feb58500bc70d9817fd58d
#
_entry.id   91aad0d696feb58500bc70d9817fd58d
#
_cell.length_a   1.000
_cell.length_b   1.000
_cell.length_c   1.000
_cell.angle_alpha   90.00
_cell.angle_beta   90.00
_cell.angle_gamma   90.00
#
_symmetry.space_group_name_H-M   'P 1'
#
loop_
_entity.id
_entity.type
_entity.pdbx_description
1 polymer ?
#
loop_
_entity_poly.entity_id
_entity_poly.type
_entity_poly.pdbx_seq_one_letter_code
_entity_poly.pdbx_strand_id
1 'polypeptide(L)'
;MSDSIRKLADSRYATRLLEAHPELARELSLPGAFARDEMTAALDGAAADDEAALMRRLRRLRSRVLLRVMARDLCGLADLDEVCGTMSELAELSIAAALQEKDLIVVAMGKLGGRELNVSSDIDLVFVHGGGVEDQERWERAGRRLIRVLGSVTEDGLAFRVDMRLRPYGDSGPLACSLDFLETYFITQGREWERYAWIKARAITGGQPASRHEELFRLVRPFVYRKYLDYATLDAMRQLHAEVRREVARRELAEHVKLGPGGIREIEFVAQALQLARGGRDPALTERKTLRVLALLGERNLLPAQAVSELGAAYVFLRKVEHRLQYLDDAQRHELPEDAEDRSRLARMTGFSTWESFLETLDSHRQAVSRHFEAVFAESKTQVEPWPEHPRLAALRASQRYAALPDESRRRLDALIPALARAARTTPDAETTLVRALDLVEAIAGRAAYLALLAEHPQALERVARIVGASSWAAEFLTRHPVLLDELLDDRVLYAPPDLEAFARQLRAQLAAHADDRERRMVLLREMHQGQVFRLLAQDLAGLLTVERLADHLSALADLALEVSIELAWDELPRRHRQDAPRFAVVAYGKLGGKELGYASDLDIVFLYDDAHEQAQEVYSRFALRLQSWITTRTSAGVLFETDLELRPSGASGLMVSSLEALERYQERDAWVWEHQALTRARYSAGDAAVGSAFESIRERILRRTRDPVDLAAKI
;
A
#
# COMPACT_ATOMS: atom_id res chain seq x y z
N MET A 1 16.64 47.48 -8.95
CA MET A 1 16.22 48.09 -7.68
C MET A 1 14.91 48.91 -7.79
N SER A 2 14.79 49.89 -8.73
CA SER A 2 13.55 50.72 -8.84
C SER A 2 12.30 49.93 -9.23
N ASP A 3 12.38 48.92 -10.09
CA ASP A 3 11.23 48.10 -10.52
C ASP A 3 10.77 47.13 -9.41
N SER A 4 11.70 46.50 -8.72
CA SER A 4 11.39 45.63 -7.58
C SER A 4 10.71 46.39 -6.43
N ILE A 5 11.21 47.58 -6.11
CA ILE A 5 10.61 48.44 -5.07
C ILE A 5 9.20 48.86 -5.47
N ARG A 6 8.98 49.25 -6.75
CA ARG A 6 7.67 49.64 -7.24
C ARG A 6 6.65 48.50 -7.16
N LYS A 7 7.02 47.25 -7.53
CA LYS A 7 6.15 46.11 -7.47
C LYS A 7 5.88 45.65 -6.03
N LEU A 8 6.85 45.80 -5.12
CA LEU A 8 6.68 45.52 -3.69
C LEU A 8 5.79 46.53 -2.96
N ALA A 9 5.59 47.74 -3.52
CA ALA A 9 4.69 48.75 -2.94
C ALA A 9 3.23 48.29 -2.84
N ASP A 10 2.83 47.28 -3.62
CA ASP A 10 1.51 46.63 -3.50
C ASP A 10 1.40 45.71 -2.26
N SER A 11 2.52 45.35 -1.59
CA SER A 11 2.55 44.58 -0.35
C SER A 11 2.70 45.52 0.85
N ARG A 12 1.69 45.61 1.69
CA ARG A 12 1.76 46.35 2.96
C ARG A 12 2.81 45.74 3.91
N TYR A 13 2.97 44.44 3.90
CA TYR A 13 3.99 43.77 4.68
C TYR A 13 5.41 44.21 4.27
N ALA A 14 5.72 44.11 2.98
CA ALA A 14 7.04 44.48 2.48
C ALA A 14 7.35 45.97 2.75
N THR A 15 6.36 46.83 2.58
CA THR A 15 6.51 48.30 2.85
C THR A 15 6.85 48.53 4.31
N ARG A 16 6.05 47.97 5.25
CA ARG A 16 6.30 48.10 6.70
C ARG A 16 7.66 47.52 7.10
N LEU A 17 8.01 46.35 6.52
CA LEU A 17 9.30 45.72 6.82
C LEU A 17 10.48 46.55 6.39
N LEU A 18 10.44 47.20 5.20
CA LEU A 18 11.48 48.05 4.70
C LEU A 18 11.57 49.39 5.42
N GLU A 19 10.44 49.91 5.94
CA GLU A 19 10.41 51.11 6.78
C GLU A 19 11.05 50.83 8.16
N ALA A 20 10.76 49.67 8.76
CA ALA A 20 11.33 49.28 10.06
C ALA A 20 12.80 48.82 9.93
N HIS A 21 13.20 48.25 8.80
CA HIS A 21 14.50 47.67 8.57
C HIS A 21 15.06 48.05 7.19
N PRO A 22 15.49 49.32 6.99
CA PRO A 22 15.98 49.82 5.69
C PRO A 22 17.17 49.05 5.13
N GLU A 23 17.98 48.42 5.99
CA GLU A 23 19.13 47.61 5.60
C GLU A 23 18.74 46.40 4.76
N LEU A 24 17.49 45.92 4.89
CA LEU A 24 16.97 44.81 4.11
C LEU A 24 16.78 45.13 2.61
N ALA A 25 16.79 46.42 2.24
CA ALA A 25 16.69 46.82 0.84
C ALA A 25 17.80 46.20 -0.05
N ARG A 26 18.93 45.82 0.53
CA ARG A 26 20.00 45.08 -0.18
C ARG A 26 19.51 43.75 -0.78
N GLU A 27 18.57 43.06 -0.14
CA GLU A 27 18.03 41.80 -0.63
C GLU A 27 17.33 41.95 -2.00
N LEU A 28 16.81 43.15 -2.31
CA LEU A 28 16.14 43.48 -3.55
C LEU A 28 17.10 43.64 -4.74
N SER A 29 18.39 43.80 -4.46
CA SER A 29 19.43 44.00 -5.48
C SER A 29 20.18 42.72 -5.82
N LEU A 30 19.94 41.64 -5.10
CA LEU A 30 20.61 40.35 -5.30
C LEU A 30 19.97 39.59 -6.45
N PRO A 31 20.76 39.14 -7.45
CA PRO A 31 20.22 38.59 -8.70
C PRO A 31 19.68 37.14 -8.57
N GLY A 32 20.19 36.37 -7.60
CA GLY A 32 19.91 34.94 -7.44
C GLY A 32 18.83 34.61 -6.45
N ALA A 33 18.31 33.37 -6.53
CA ALA A 33 17.51 32.78 -5.47
C ALA A 33 18.28 32.77 -4.14
N PHE A 34 17.57 32.71 -3.03
CA PHE A 34 18.21 32.61 -1.71
C PHE A 34 18.73 31.18 -1.53
N ALA A 35 20.04 30.99 -1.59
CA ALA A 35 20.68 29.70 -1.56
C ALA A 35 20.68 29.06 -0.14
N ARG A 36 20.64 27.73 -0.08
CA ARG A 36 20.71 26.97 1.18
C ARG A 36 21.94 27.34 2.03
N ASP A 37 23.11 27.43 1.39
CA ASP A 37 24.35 27.77 2.09
C ASP A 37 24.30 29.17 2.71
N GLU A 38 23.66 30.13 2.03
CA GLU A 38 23.43 31.49 2.53
C GLU A 38 22.47 31.47 3.74
N MET A 39 21.44 30.61 3.72
CA MET A 39 20.54 30.42 4.87
C MET A 39 21.29 29.79 6.04
N THR A 40 22.09 28.76 5.78
CA THR A 40 22.89 28.05 6.80
C THR A 40 23.87 29.01 7.46
N ALA A 41 24.64 29.78 6.67
CA ALA A 41 25.58 30.77 7.19
C ALA A 41 24.89 31.86 8.05
N ALA A 42 23.66 32.23 7.73
CA ALA A 42 22.89 33.18 8.54
C ALA A 42 22.47 32.61 9.93
N LEU A 43 22.41 31.26 10.07
CA LEU A 43 22.10 30.57 11.31
C LEU A 43 23.35 30.17 12.11
N ASP A 44 24.54 30.19 11.50
CA ASP A 44 25.78 29.79 12.16
C ASP A 44 26.13 30.73 13.34
N GLY A 45 26.71 30.15 14.40
CA GLY A 45 27.16 30.87 15.57
C GLY A 45 26.06 31.24 16.61
N ALA A 46 24.86 30.66 16.49
CA ALA A 46 23.93 30.64 17.62
C ALA A 46 24.41 29.56 18.61
N ALA A 47 24.73 29.94 19.84
CA ALA A 47 24.94 28.93 20.86
C ALA A 47 23.66 28.14 21.04
N ALA A 48 23.77 26.78 21.04
CA ALA A 48 22.62 25.88 21.13
C ALA A 48 21.70 26.14 22.32
N ASP A 49 22.21 26.79 23.34
CA ASP A 49 21.51 27.08 24.62
C ASP A 49 20.86 28.47 24.68
N ASP A 50 21.17 29.40 23.77
CA ASP A 50 20.51 30.71 23.73
C ASP A 50 19.28 30.69 22.81
N GLU A 51 18.16 30.25 23.35
CA GLU A 51 16.88 30.15 22.64
C GLU A 51 16.41 31.53 22.10
N ALA A 52 16.63 32.60 22.85
CA ALA A 52 16.21 33.95 22.43
C ALA A 52 17.03 34.45 21.24
N ALA A 53 18.35 34.20 21.24
CA ALA A 53 19.20 34.53 20.09
C ALA A 53 18.82 33.71 18.85
N LEU A 54 18.54 32.41 18.99
CA LEU A 54 18.07 31.56 17.91
C LEU A 54 16.74 32.07 17.35
N MET A 55 15.77 32.39 18.22
CA MET A 55 14.46 32.94 17.80
C MET A 55 14.62 34.21 16.97
N ARG A 56 15.46 35.18 17.42
CA ARG A 56 15.74 36.40 16.65
C ARG A 56 16.37 36.11 15.29
N ARG A 57 17.35 35.21 15.21
CA ARG A 57 18.03 34.87 13.96
C ARG A 57 17.08 34.23 12.95
N LEU A 58 16.24 33.28 13.39
CA LEU A 58 15.26 32.62 12.54
C LEU A 58 14.27 33.62 11.93
N ARG A 59 13.78 34.58 12.69
CA ARG A 59 12.82 35.58 12.23
C ARG A 59 13.46 36.57 11.25
N ARG A 60 14.66 37.04 11.57
CA ARG A 60 15.44 37.90 10.65
C ARG A 60 15.79 37.21 9.36
N LEU A 61 16.17 35.92 9.44
CA LEU A 61 16.42 35.12 8.24
C LEU A 61 15.14 35.00 7.40
N ARG A 62 13.99 34.69 8.03
CA ARG A 62 12.70 34.61 7.35
C ARG A 62 12.34 35.92 6.65
N SER A 63 12.51 37.06 7.29
CA SER A 63 12.25 38.39 6.72
C SER A 63 13.11 38.64 5.47
N ARG A 64 14.40 38.30 5.53
CA ARG A 64 15.33 38.41 4.38
C ARG A 64 14.89 37.53 3.22
N VAL A 65 14.65 36.24 3.49
CA VAL A 65 14.23 35.23 2.49
C VAL A 65 12.91 35.64 1.86
N LEU A 66 11.90 35.98 2.68
CA LEU A 66 10.58 36.38 2.19
C LEU A 66 10.64 37.59 1.29
N LEU A 67 11.39 38.62 1.69
CA LEU A 67 11.54 39.86 0.89
C LEU A 67 12.19 39.58 -0.49
N ARG A 68 13.26 38.75 -0.53
CA ARG A 68 13.91 38.37 -1.80
C ARG A 68 13.01 37.53 -2.67
N VAL A 69 12.30 36.54 -2.08
CA VAL A 69 11.33 35.71 -2.79
C VAL A 69 10.23 36.56 -3.40
N MET A 70 9.61 37.45 -2.61
CA MET A 70 8.57 38.37 -3.09
C MET A 70 9.06 39.25 -4.26
N ALA A 71 10.25 39.85 -4.14
CA ALA A 71 10.82 40.69 -5.17
C ALA A 71 11.05 39.92 -6.48
N ARG A 72 11.62 38.73 -6.39
CA ARG A 72 11.90 37.89 -7.57
C ARG A 72 10.63 37.39 -8.23
N ASP A 73 9.66 36.92 -7.42
CA ASP A 73 8.39 36.41 -7.90
C ASP A 73 7.52 37.49 -8.56
N LEU A 74 7.40 38.69 -7.94
CA LEU A 74 6.65 39.80 -8.51
C LEU A 74 7.33 40.38 -9.78
N CYS A 75 8.65 40.26 -9.88
CA CYS A 75 9.37 40.64 -11.09
C CYS A 75 9.36 39.56 -12.18
N GLY A 76 8.79 38.39 -11.95
CA GLY A 76 8.78 37.27 -12.89
C GLY A 76 10.13 36.59 -13.07
N LEU A 77 11.05 36.76 -12.11
CA LEU A 77 12.38 36.15 -12.08
C LEU A 77 12.41 34.80 -11.37
N ALA A 78 11.39 34.50 -10.59
CA ALA A 78 11.17 33.21 -9.91
C ALA A 78 9.92 32.55 -10.44
N ASP A 79 9.98 31.23 -10.66
CA ASP A 79 8.80 30.39 -10.92
C ASP A 79 8.21 29.86 -9.61
N LEU A 80 7.11 29.09 -9.71
CA LEU A 80 6.43 28.52 -8.56
C LEU A 80 7.33 27.54 -7.79
N ASP A 81 8.18 26.77 -8.49
CA ASP A 81 9.06 25.77 -7.87
C ASP A 81 10.18 26.45 -7.06
N GLU A 82 10.73 27.55 -7.56
CA GLU A 82 11.72 28.37 -6.82
C GLU A 82 11.10 28.95 -5.54
N VAL A 83 9.92 29.57 -5.63
CA VAL A 83 9.25 30.19 -4.47
C VAL A 83 8.95 29.14 -3.40
N CYS A 84 8.28 28.05 -3.77
CA CYS A 84 7.90 27.00 -2.85
C CYS A 84 9.11 26.22 -2.32
N GLY A 85 10.09 25.97 -3.17
CA GLY A 85 11.34 25.29 -2.80
C GLY A 85 12.13 26.07 -1.77
N THR A 86 12.32 27.39 -2.01
CA THR A 86 13.03 28.28 -1.07
C THR A 86 12.34 28.38 0.29
N MET A 87 11.01 28.50 0.31
CA MET A 87 10.24 28.54 1.57
C MET A 87 10.27 27.19 2.31
N SER A 88 10.22 26.09 1.58
CA SER A 88 10.34 24.75 2.17
C SER A 88 11.73 24.53 2.77
N GLU A 89 12.77 24.98 2.09
CA GLU A 89 14.16 24.87 2.55
C GLU A 89 14.42 25.72 3.81
N LEU A 90 13.87 26.95 3.84
CA LEU A 90 13.89 27.78 5.03
C LEU A 90 13.21 27.09 6.21
N ALA A 91 12.05 26.46 6.00
CA ALA A 91 11.34 25.74 7.05
C ALA A 91 12.15 24.53 7.54
N GLU A 92 12.73 23.73 6.65
CA GLU A 92 13.58 22.59 6.99
C GLU A 92 14.79 22.99 7.82
N LEU A 93 15.50 24.04 7.41
CA LEU A 93 16.65 24.57 8.16
C LEU A 93 16.25 25.15 9.52
N SER A 94 15.10 25.84 9.57
CA SER A 94 14.56 26.38 10.83
C SER A 94 14.20 25.28 11.82
N ILE A 95 13.58 24.19 11.34
CA ILE A 95 13.26 23.00 12.13
C ILE A 95 14.56 22.34 12.63
N ALA A 96 15.54 22.14 11.74
CA ALA A 96 16.82 21.53 12.12
C ALA A 96 17.58 22.34 13.15
N ALA A 97 17.57 23.68 13.05
CA ALA A 97 18.19 24.58 14.02
C ALA A 97 17.46 24.62 15.39
N ALA A 98 16.13 24.47 15.36
CA ALA A 98 15.32 24.45 16.59
C ALA A 98 15.37 23.10 17.33
N LEU A 99 15.70 22.00 16.63
CA LEU A 99 15.71 20.65 17.15
C LEU A 99 16.99 20.37 17.93
N GLN A 100 16.87 20.08 19.24
CA GLN A 100 18.02 19.66 20.08
C GLN A 100 18.28 18.15 19.99
N GLU A 101 17.20 17.36 19.95
CA GLU A 101 17.26 15.90 19.93
C GLU A 101 17.35 15.40 18.50
N LYS A 102 18.58 15.14 18.05
CA LYS A 102 18.86 14.74 16.65
C LYS A 102 18.22 13.40 16.24
N ASP A 103 17.82 12.59 17.22
CA ASP A 103 17.19 11.29 16.98
C ASP A 103 15.67 11.38 16.83
N LEU A 104 15.06 12.52 17.15
CA LEU A 104 13.65 12.76 16.89
C LEU A 104 13.41 12.96 15.40
N ILE A 105 12.62 12.07 14.81
CA ILE A 105 12.20 12.19 13.42
C ILE A 105 11.08 13.21 13.35
N VAL A 106 11.32 14.32 12.66
CA VAL A 106 10.29 15.28 12.29
C VAL A 106 9.80 14.94 10.89
N VAL A 107 8.54 14.55 10.80
CA VAL A 107 7.86 14.24 9.54
C VAL A 107 7.11 15.49 9.09
N ALA A 108 7.51 16.04 7.97
CA ALA A 108 6.80 17.12 7.29
C ALA A 108 5.61 16.53 6.53
N MET A 109 4.44 17.11 6.77
CA MET A 109 3.18 16.73 6.13
C MET A 109 2.74 17.82 5.13
N GLY A 110 1.67 17.56 4.41
CA GLY A 110 1.02 18.54 3.56
C GLY A 110 1.97 19.24 2.56
N LYS A 111 1.89 20.57 2.49
CA LYS A 111 2.69 21.37 1.56
C LYS A 111 4.20 21.29 1.83
N LEU A 112 4.61 21.29 3.10
CA LEU A 112 6.03 21.15 3.45
C LEU A 112 6.57 19.77 3.07
N GLY A 113 5.79 18.71 3.29
CA GLY A 113 6.14 17.35 2.88
C GLY A 113 6.38 17.23 1.39
N GLY A 114 5.54 17.88 0.56
CA GLY A 114 5.68 17.96 -0.89
C GLY A 114 6.74 18.95 -1.40
N ARG A 115 7.42 19.71 -0.53
CA ARG A 115 8.26 20.88 -0.88
C ARG A 115 7.51 21.92 -1.71
N GLU A 116 6.23 22.11 -1.39
CA GLU A 116 5.31 23.04 -2.03
C GLU A 116 4.81 24.10 -1.02
N LEU A 117 5.65 24.49 -0.03
CA LEU A 117 5.27 25.41 1.03
C LEU A 117 4.99 26.80 0.49
N ASN A 118 3.87 27.38 0.90
CA ASN A 118 3.58 28.78 0.61
C ASN A 118 4.39 29.74 1.49
N VAL A 119 4.38 30.99 1.14
CA VAL A 119 5.13 32.06 1.84
C VAL A 119 4.63 32.32 3.25
N SER A 120 3.32 32.20 3.51
CA SER A 120 2.70 32.38 4.82
C SER A 120 1.82 31.19 5.20
N SER A 121 2.27 29.97 4.91
CA SER A 121 1.58 28.74 5.30
C SER A 121 1.97 28.27 6.70
N ASP A 122 1.07 27.55 7.34
CA ASP A 122 1.44 26.72 8.47
C ASP A 122 2.32 25.56 7.99
N ILE A 123 3.16 25.03 8.88
CA ILE A 123 3.90 23.80 8.68
C ILE A 123 3.23 22.68 9.48
N ASP A 124 2.74 21.68 8.76
CA ASP A 124 2.12 20.48 9.33
C ASP A 124 3.22 19.49 9.69
N LEU A 125 3.31 19.09 10.98
CA LEU A 125 4.38 18.21 11.46
C LEU A 125 3.81 17.03 12.25
N VAL A 126 4.55 15.91 12.20
CA VAL A 126 4.36 14.75 13.09
C VAL A 126 5.72 14.36 13.66
N PHE A 127 5.79 14.11 14.97
CA PHE A 127 7.00 13.71 15.66
C PHE A 127 7.00 12.21 15.91
N VAL A 128 8.07 11.52 15.47
CA VAL A 128 8.22 10.06 15.62
C VAL A 128 9.60 9.75 16.20
N HIS A 129 9.69 8.77 17.08
CA HIS A 129 10.95 8.34 17.69
C HIS A 129 11.10 6.81 17.71
N GLY A 130 12.33 6.32 17.74
CA GLY A 130 12.63 4.89 17.86
C GLY A 130 12.97 4.44 19.31
N GLY A 131 12.73 5.29 20.32
CA GLY A 131 13.02 4.99 21.72
C GLY A 131 11.86 4.32 22.46
N GLY A 132 12.15 3.71 23.61
CA GLY A 132 11.14 3.10 24.48
C GLY A 132 10.23 4.13 25.18
N VAL A 133 9.24 3.61 25.91
CA VAL A 133 8.25 4.40 26.66
C VAL A 133 8.91 5.26 27.74
N GLU A 134 10.06 4.84 28.27
CA GLU A 134 10.82 5.53 29.33
C GLU A 134 11.34 6.90 28.87
N ASP A 135 11.53 7.11 27.57
CA ASP A 135 12.03 8.36 26.99
C ASP A 135 10.93 9.33 26.53
N GLN A 136 9.65 8.98 26.67
CA GLN A 136 8.52 9.72 26.12
C GLN A 136 8.53 11.21 26.49
N GLU A 137 8.79 11.52 27.75
CA GLU A 137 8.81 12.90 28.24
C GLU A 137 9.95 13.74 27.61
N ARG A 138 11.07 13.11 27.33
CA ARG A 138 12.22 13.74 26.63
C ARG A 138 11.81 14.17 25.22
N TRP A 139 11.18 13.28 24.47
CA TRP A 139 10.74 13.55 23.10
C TRP A 139 9.65 14.61 23.04
N GLU A 140 8.69 14.55 23.93
CA GLU A 140 7.67 15.59 24.02
C GLU A 140 8.22 16.96 24.43
N ARG A 141 9.20 17.00 25.30
CA ARG A 141 9.89 18.25 25.69
C ARG A 141 10.62 18.86 24.50
N ALA A 142 11.31 18.04 23.72
CA ALA A 142 11.98 18.48 22.49
C ALA A 142 10.97 19.03 21.46
N GLY A 143 9.84 18.32 21.26
CA GLY A 143 8.75 18.76 20.39
C GLY A 143 8.12 20.09 20.85
N ARG A 144 7.81 20.25 22.16
CA ARG A 144 7.27 21.50 22.71
C ARG A 144 8.24 22.67 22.52
N ARG A 145 9.54 22.44 22.70
CA ARG A 145 10.57 23.43 22.45
C ARG A 145 10.59 23.86 20.99
N LEU A 146 10.60 22.91 20.06
CA LEU A 146 10.58 23.19 18.62
C LEU A 146 9.38 24.06 18.24
N ILE A 147 8.17 23.68 18.69
CA ILE A 147 6.94 24.44 18.45
C ILE A 147 7.06 25.85 18.99
N ARG A 148 7.58 26.02 20.22
CA ARG A 148 7.75 27.34 20.86
C ARG A 148 8.77 28.20 20.11
N VAL A 149 9.93 27.64 19.74
CA VAL A 149 10.99 28.38 19.02
C VAL A 149 10.49 28.91 17.69
N LEU A 150 9.75 28.10 16.93
CA LEU A 150 9.23 28.48 15.62
C LEU A 150 7.99 29.36 15.70
N GLY A 151 7.04 29.03 16.59
CA GLY A 151 5.69 29.58 16.58
C GLY A 151 5.44 30.75 17.53
N SER A 152 6.31 31.03 18.53
CA SER A 152 6.08 32.16 19.43
C SER A 152 6.24 33.48 18.68
N VAL A 153 5.32 34.42 18.91
CA VAL A 153 5.40 35.78 18.40
C VAL A 153 6.38 36.58 19.25
N THR A 154 7.35 37.24 18.60
CA THR A 154 8.32 38.13 19.24
C THR A 154 8.26 39.51 18.58
N GLU A 155 9.11 40.45 19.02
CA GLU A 155 9.25 41.77 18.38
C GLU A 155 9.65 41.68 16.90
N ASP A 156 10.41 40.64 16.52
CA ASP A 156 10.79 40.33 15.13
C ASP A 156 9.71 39.49 14.36
N GLY A 157 8.52 39.29 14.94
CA GLY A 157 7.43 38.48 14.38
C GLY A 157 7.49 37.00 14.78
N LEU A 158 7.11 36.10 13.86
CA LEU A 158 7.19 34.65 14.03
C LEU A 158 8.01 34.00 12.92
N ALA A 159 8.59 32.82 13.15
CA ALA A 159 9.26 32.06 12.11
C ALA A 159 8.22 31.26 11.29
N PHE A 160 7.54 30.31 11.91
CA PHE A 160 6.47 29.51 11.28
C PHE A 160 5.39 29.15 12.30
N ARG A 161 4.14 29.17 11.89
CA ARG A 161 3.05 28.55 12.65
C ARG A 161 3.16 27.02 12.49
N VAL A 162 3.12 26.28 13.58
CA VAL A 162 3.23 24.81 13.58
C VAL A 162 1.86 24.21 13.84
N ASP A 163 1.44 23.32 12.93
CA ASP A 163 0.21 22.53 13.06
C ASP A 163 0.55 21.06 13.34
N MET A 164 0.02 20.53 14.45
CA MET A 164 0.26 19.14 14.91
C MET A 164 -1.00 18.26 14.79
N ARG A 165 -2.09 18.75 14.19
CA ARG A 165 -3.39 18.04 14.15
C ARG A 165 -3.37 16.77 13.30
N LEU A 166 -2.36 16.59 12.43
CA LEU A 166 -2.20 15.39 11.61
C LEU A 166 -1.49 14.23 12.34
N ARG A 167 -1.11 14.43 13.62
CA ARG A 167 -0.55 13.34 14.43
C ARG A 167 -1.61 12.30 14.82
N PRO A 168 -1.23 11.04 15.12
CA PRO A 168 -2.17 10.02 15.59
C PRO A 168 -3.07 10.53 16.73
N TYR A 169 -4.38 10.31 16.61
CA TYR A 169 -5.45 10.83 17.47
C TYR A 169 -5.58 12.37 17.52
N GLY A 170 -4.90 13.11 16.65
CA GLY A 170 -4.97 14.57 16.62
C GLY A 170 -4.59 15.21 17.96
N ASP A 171 -5.40 16.16 18.43
CA ASP A 171 -5.11 16.88 19.69
C ASP A 171 -5.22 16.02 20.95
N SER A 172 -5.90 14.88 20.87
CA SER A 172 -6.03 13.92 21.99
C SER A 172 -4.85 12.94 22.09
N GLY A 173 -4.00 12.86 21.07
CA GLY A 173 -2.86 11.95 21.03
C GLY A 173 -1.58 12.54 21.61
N PRO A 174 -0.55 11.68 21.85
CA PRO A 174 0.75 12.13 22.32
C PRO A 174 1.39 13.09 21.31
N LEU A 175 2.20 14.02 21.81
CA LEU A 175 2.88 15.00 20.95
C LEU A 175 3.95 14.36 20.07
N ALA A 176 4.63 13.34 20.60
CA ALA A 176 5.55 12.48 19.87
C ALA A 176 5.16 11.02 20.08
N CYS A 177 5.26 10.17 19.07
CA CYS A 177 4.92 8.76 19.15
C CYS A 177 6.10 7.87 18.73
N SER A 178 6.15 6.65 19.29
CA SER A 178 7.12 5.65 18.86
C SER A 178 6.73 5.06 17.51
N LEU A 179 7.69 4.43 16.81
CA LEU A 179 7.42 3.67 15.58
C LEU A 179 6.39 2.55 15.82
N ASP A 180 6.52 1.81 16.92
CA ASP A 180 5.60 0.71 17.27
C ASP A 180 4.17 1.23 17.53
N PHE A 181 4.06 2.39 18.23
CA PHE A 181 2.77 3.03 18.44
C PHE A 181 2.13 3.45 17.10
N LEU A 182 2.93 4.03 16.21
CA LEU A 182 2.46 4.46 14.89
C LEU A 182 2.00 3.27 14.04
N GLU A 183 2.73 2.15 14.06
CA GLU A 183 2.34 0.91 13.39
C GLU A 183 1.01 0.38 13.90
N THR A 184 0.90 0.22 15.23
CA THR A 184 -0.34 -0.23 15.88
C THR A 184 -1.51 0.68 15.54
N TYR A 185 -1.28 2.00 15.54
CA TYR A 185 -2.29 2.99 15.16
C TYR A 185 -2.76 2.82 13.71
N PHE A 186 -1.86 2.68 12.76
CA PHE A 186 -2.20 2.48 11.36
C PHE A 186 -3.00 1.20 11.11
N ILE A 187 -2.69 0.13 11.82
CA ILE A 187 -3.38 -1.16 11.70
C ILE A 187 -4.79 -1.10 12.31
N THR A 188 -4.95 -0.45 13.47
CA THR A 188 -6.17 -0.56 14.28
C THR A 188 -7.12 0.62 14.13
N GLN A 189 -6.61 1.83 13.90
CA GLN A 189 -7.35 3.09 13.95
C GLN A 189 -7.22 3.96 12.69
N GLY A 190 -6.23 3.68 11.85
CA GLY A 190 -5.92 4.51 10.67
C GLY A 190 -7.12 4.69 9.74
N ARG A 191 -7.46 5.94 9.43
CA ARG A 191 -8.63 6.33 8.62
C ARG A 191 -8.23 6.70 7.18
N GLU A 192 -9.17 6.68 6.27
CA GLU A 192 -8.93 7.00 4.85
C GLU A 192 -8.40 8.44 4.64
N TRP A 193 -8.90 9.42 5.40
CA TRP A 193 -8.41 10.80 5.31
C TRP A 193 -6.96 10.94 5.80
N GLU A 194 -6.50 10.08 6.72
CA GLU A 194 -5.10 10.06 7.16
C GLU A 194 -4.20 9.46 6.08
N ARG A 195 -4.65 8.41 5.39
CA ARG A 195 -3.94 7.90 4.21
C ARG A 195 -3.69 9.01 3.20
N TYR A 196 -4.70 9.82 2.93
CA TYR A 196 -4.59 10.99 2.07
C TYR A 196 -3.55 12.00 2.59
N ALA A 197 -3.55 12.31 3.88
CA ALA A 197 -2.59 13.24 4.48
C ALA A 197 -1.15 12.71 4.40
N TRP A 198 -0.94 11.40 4.58
CA TRP A 198 0.37 10.75 4.58
C TRP A 198 0.98 10.56 3.18
N ILE A 199 0.25 10.80 2.09
CA ILE A 199 0.81 10.77 0.71
C ILE A 199 2.02 11.69 0.59
N LYS A 200 1.93 12.91 1.14
CA LYS A 200 2.99 13.92 1.09
C LYS A 200 4.00 13.82 2.24
N ALA A 201 3.86 12.84 3.14
CA ALA A 201 4.75 12.70 4.29
C ALA A 201 6.22 12.53 3.89
N ARG A 202 7.12 13.28 4.54
CA ARG A 202 8.56 13.25 4.32
C ARG A 202 9.31 13.49 5.62
N ALA A 203 10.18 12.56 6.02
CA ALA A 203 11.08 12.77 7.14
C ALA A 203 12.15 13.82 6.78
N ILE A 204 12.30 14.83 7.60
CA ILE A 204 13.19 15.97 7.35
C ILE A 204 14.32 16.10 8.36
N THR A 205 14.21 15.42 9.51
CA THR A 205 15.24 15.35 10.57
C THR A 205 15.29 13.95 11.17
N GLY A 206 16.22 13.67 12.06
CA GLY A 206 16.31 12.39 12.78
C GLY A 206 16.92 11.25 11.95
N GLY A 207 17.78 11.58 11.00
CA GLY A 207 18.38 10.64 10.04
C GLY A 207 19.65 9.90 10.51
N GLN A 208 19.91 9.83 11.81
CA GLN A 208 21.03 9.04 12.33
C GLN A 208 20.51 7.89 13.21
N PRO A 209 20.69 6.61 12.80
CA PRO A 209 21.18 6.17 11.49
C PRO A 209 20.13 6.35 10.38
N ALA A 210 20.56 6.45 9.13
CA ALA A 210 19.70 6.60 7.94
C ALA A 210 18.61 5.50 7.82
N SER A 211 18.86 4.33 8.41
CA SER A 211 17.91 3.21 8.51
C SER A 211 16.57 3.57 9.20
N ARG A 212 16.53 4.57 10.10
CA ARG A 212 15.29 4.97 10.78
C ARG A 212 14.26 5.63 9.86
N HIS A 213 14.70 6.41 8.86
CA HIS A 213 13.79 6.93 7.85
C HIS A 213 13.22 5.80 6.99
N GLU A 214 14.04 4.82 6.63
CA GLU A 214 13.60 3.64 5.89
C GLU A 214 12.61 2.80 6.70
N GLU A 215 12.85 2.64 8.00
CA GLU A 215 11.96 1.96 8.93
C GLU A 215 10.60 2.65 9.00
N LEU A 216 10.57 3.97 9.22
CA LEU A 216 9.34 4.76 9.19
C LEU A 216 8.57 4.56 7.86
N PHE A 217 9.24 4.69 6.72
CA PHE A 217 8.55 4.56 5.43
C PHE A 217 8.19 3.11 5.08
N ARG A 218 8.77 2.12 5.70
CA ARG A 218 8.36 0.72 5.63
C ARG A 218 6.99 0.50 6.28
N LEU A 219 6.68 1.25 7.36
CA LEU A 219 5.36 1.28 8.00
C LEU A 219 4.35 2.13 7.23
N VAL A 220 4.77 3.31 6.76
CA VAL A 220 3.87 4.28 6.07
C VAL A 220 3.39 3.76 4.72
N ARG A 221 4.28 3.15 3.91
CA ARG A 221 3.93 2.72 2.55
C ARG A 221 2.76 1.75 2.47
N PRO A 222 2.70 0.64 3.24
CA PRO A 222 1.57 -0.28 3.20
C PRO A 222 0.26 0.36 3.70
N PHE A 223 0.34 1.31 4.63
CA PHE A 223 -0.81 2.05 5.11
C PHE A 223 -1.38 2.97 4.02
N VAL A 224 -0.52 3.74 3.34
CA VAL A 224 -0.94 4.72 2.32
C VAL A 224 -1.28 4.03 1.01
N TYR A 225 -0.38 3.18 0.51
CA TYR A 225 -0.47 2.58 -0.82
C TYR A 225 -0.73 1.08 -0.70
N ARG A 226 -1.99 0.68 -0.74
CA ARG A 226 -2.36 -0.74 -0.74
C ARG A 226 -1.90 -1.40 -2.05
N LYS A 227 -1.40 -2.63 -1.95
CA LYS A 227 -0.89 -3.40 -3.10
C LYS A 227 -1.98 -3.65 -4.16
N TYR A 228 -3.22 -3.75 -3.72
CA TYR A 228 -4.39 -4.00 -4.56
C TYR A 228 -5.15 -2.70 -4.82
N LEU A 229 -5.78 -2.62 -6.00
CA LEU A 229 -6.61 -1.48 -6.39
C LEU A 229 -7.70 -1.23 -5.34
N ASP A 230 -7.62 -0.08 -4.72
CA ASP A 230 -8.54 0.29 -3.65
C ASP A 230 -9.67 1.18 -4.20
N TYR A 231 -10.66 0.53 -4.80
CA TYR A 231 -11.84 1.24 -5.33
C TYR A 231 -12.68 1.87 -4.21
N ALA A 232 -12.68 1.29 -3.01
CA ALA A 232 -13.29 1.91 -1.86
C ALA A 232 -12.66 3.27 -1.52
N THR A 233 -11.38 3.45 -1.83
CA THR A 233 -10.70 4.74 -1.68
C THR A 233 -11.28 5.81 -2.58
N LEU A 234 -11.56 5.53 -3.87
CA LEU A 234 -12.17 6.53 -4.76
C LEU A 234 -13.55 6.97 -4.28
N ASP A 235 -14.36 6.04 -3.78
CA ASP A 235 -15.68 6.36 -3.23
C ASP A 235 -15.60 7.09 -1.89
N ALA A 236 -14.69 6.65 -0.99
CA ALA A 236 -14.43 7.39 0.25
C ALA A 236 -13.94 8.82 -0.05
N MET A 237 -13.14 8.98 -1.10
CA MET A 237 -12.69 10.29 -1.58
C MET A 237 -13.86 11.11 -2.16
N ARG A 238 -14.79 10.50 -2.93
CA ARG A 238 -16.03 11.16 -3.38
C ARG A 238 -16.88 11.65 -2.22
N GLN A 239 -17.06 10.82 -1.20
CA GLN A 239 -17.81 11.17 0.01
C GLN A 239 -17.15 12.31 0.78
N LEU A 240 -15.86 12.21 1.02
CA LEU A 240 -15.08 13.26 1.69
C LEU A 240 -15.17 14.60 0.92
N HIS A 241 -15.09 14.56 -0.41
CA HIS A 241 -15.23 15.75 -1.23
C HIS A 241 -16.68 16.32 -1.18
N ALA A 242 -17.68 15.44 -1.22
CA ALA A 242 -19.09 15.87 -1.10
C ALA A 242 -19.37 16.53 0.27
N GLU A 243 -18.73 16.05 1.35
CA GLU A 243 -18.79 16.68 2.68
C GLU A 243 -18.09 18.03 2.67
N VAL A 244 -16.91 18.13 2.07
CA VAL A 244 -16.18 19.41 1.93
C VAL A 244 -16.99 20.40 1.11
N ARG A 245 -17.57 20.01 -0.04
CA ARG A 245 -18.45 20.89 -0.85
C ARG A 245 -19.67 21.38 -0.06
N ARG A 246 -20.31 20.51 0.73
CA ARG A 246 -21.43 20.91 1.60
C ARG A 246 -21.00 21.92 2.64
N GLU A 247 -19.84 21.74 3.25
CA GLU A 247 -19.28 22.69 4.23
C GLU A 247 -18.89 24.01 3.58
N VAL A 248 -18.28 24.00 2.39
CA VAL A 248 -17.95 25.19 1.59
C VAL A 248 -19.20 25.98 1.24
N ALA A 249 -20.26 25.29 0.79
CA ALA A 249 -21.55 25.94 0.50
C ALA A 249 -22.20 26.52 1.76
N ARG A 250 -22.11 25.81 2.91
CA ARG A 250 -22.65 26.28 4.18
C ARG A 250 -21.94 27.52 4.72
N ARG A 251 -20.63 27.65 4.45
CA ARG A 251 -19.79 28.78 4.89
C ARG A 251 -19.67 29.89 3.85
N GLU A 252 -20.37 29.81 2.75
CA GLU A 252 -20.33 30.80 1.65
C GLU A 252 -18.90 31.04 1.11
N LEU A 253 -18.04 30.02 1.08
CA LEU A 253 -16.65 30.10 0.66
C LEU A 253 -16.46 30.06 -0.88
N ALA A 254 -17.40 30.59 -1.67
CA ALA A 254 -17.30 30.60 -3.13
C ALA A 254 -16.05 31.36 -3.64
N GLU A 255 -15.69 32.44 -2.96
CA GLU A 255 -14.52 33.28 -3.29
C GLU A 255 -13.19 32.74 -2.77
N HIS A 256 -13.18 31.55 -2.13
CA HIS A 256 -11.99 30.98 -1.56
C HIS A 256 -11.17 30.22 -2.63
N VAL A 257 -9.96 30.69 -2.97
CA VAL A 257 -9.11 30.17 -4.04
C VAL A 257 -8.67 28.72 -3.82
N LYS A 258 -8.55 28.28 -2.56
CA LYS A 258 -8.13 26.93 -2.23
C LYS A 258 -9.31 25.95 -2.12
N LEU A 259 -10.38 26.33 -1.43
CA LEU A 259 -11.50 25.45 -1.06
C LEU A 259 -12.74 25.63 -1.94
N GLY A 260 -12.89 26.78 -2.61
CA GLY A 260 -14.00 27.07 -3.50
C GLY A 260 -14.03 26.13 -4.71
N PRO A 261 -15.16 26.08 -5.43
CA PRO A 261 -15.28 25.29 -6.65
C PRO A 261 -14.18 25.61 -7.66
N GLY A 262 -13.57 24.59 -8.25
CA GLY A 262 -12.44 24.76 -9.16
C GLY A 262 -11.15 25.26 -8.48
N GLY A 263 -11.04 25.15 -7.16
CA GLY A 263 -9.88 25.60 -6.39
C GLY A 263 -8.72 24.61 -6.37
N ILE A 264 -7.62 25.03 -5.72
CA ILE A 264 -6.37 24.26 -5.62
C ILE A 264 -6.63 22.85 -5.06
N ARG A 265 -7.53 22.72 -4.07
CA ARG A 265 -7.82 21.45 -3.41
C ARG A 265 -8.42 20.41 -4.35
N GLU A 266 -9.24 20.81 -5.33
CA GLU A 266 -9.80 19.87 -6.32
C GLU A 266 -8.70 19.30 -7.22
N ILE A 267 -7.69 20.11 -7.60
CA ILE A 267 -6.54 19.64 -8.39
C ILE A 267 -5.71 18.64 -7.57
N GLU A 268 -5.38 18.99 -6.32
CA GLU A 268 -4.65 18.09 -5.41
C GLU A 268 -5.43 16.80 -5.18
N PHE A 269 -6.76 16.89 -5.08
CA PHE A 269 -7.62 15.72 -4.88
C PHE A 269 -7.62 14.76 -6.06
N VAL A 270 -7.68 15.27 -7.31
CA VAL A 270 -7.55 14.44 -8.53
C VAL A 270 -6.22 13.70 -8.53
N ALA A 271 -5.12 14.41 -8.28
CA ALA A 271 -3.80 13.81 -8.27
C ALA A 271 -3.67 12.72 -7.19
N GLN A 272 -4.05 13.04 -5.95
CA GLN A 272 -3.87 12.15 -4.79
C GLN A 272 -4.84 10.96 -4.78
N ALA A 273 -6.06 11.12 -5.29
CA ALA A 273 -6.98 10.00 -5.44
C ALA A 273 -6.42 8.92 -6.38
N LEU A 274 -5.85 9.34 -7.52
CA LEU A 274 -5.22 8.43 -8.46
C LEU A 274 -3.91 7.82 -7.92
N GLN A 275 -3.17 8.57 -7.09
CA GLN A 275 -2.01 8.04 -6.36
C GLN A 275 -2.42 6.93 -5.38
N LEU A 276 -3.46 7.14 -4.57
CA LEU A 276 -3.97 6.12 -3.64
C LEU A 276 -4.46 4.88 -4.39
N ALA A 277 -5.15 5.08 -5.51
CA ALA A 277 -5.70 3.97 -6.29
C ALA A 277 -4.62 3.13 -7.01
N ARG A 278 -3.47 3.71 -7.37
CA ARG A 278 -2.47 3.07 -8.25
C ARG A 278 -1.06 2.98 -7.67
N GLY A 279 -0.72 3.81 -6.68
CA GLY A 279 0.64 3.91 -6.13
C GLY A 279 1.18 2.64 -5.47
N GLY A 280 0.31 1.73 -5.04
CA GLY A 280 0.71 0.43 -4.53
C GLY A 280 1.28 -0.52 -5.59
N ARG A 281 0.90 -0.33 -6.86
CA ARG A 281 1.39 -1.10 -8.02
C ARG A 281 2.47 -0.36 -8.82
N ASP A 282 2.40 0.97 -8.86
CA ASP A 282 3.37 1.82 -9.54
C ASP A 282 4.09 2.73 -8.54
N PRO A 283 5.29 2.33 -8.06
CA PRO A 283 6.05 3.12 -7.09
C PRO A 283 6.39 4.55 -7.57
N ALA A 284 6.41 4.83 -8.88
CA ALA A 284 6.66 6.17 -9.38
C ALA A 284 5.52 7.14 -9.02
N LEU A 285 4.31 6.63 -8.81
CA LEU A 285 3.18 7.43 -8.35
C LEU A 285 3.24 7.79 -6.85
N THR A 286 4.27 7.37 -6.12
CA THR A 286 4.50 7.83 -4.74
C THR A 286 5.22 9.19 -4.66
N GLU A 287 5.36 9.89 -5.80
CA GLU A 287 5.86 11.27 -5.89
C GLU A 287 5.00 12.23 -5.03
N ARG A 288 5.61 13.29 -4.48
CA ARG A 288 4.96 14.21 -3.56
C ARG A 288 4.57 15.55 -4.18
N LYS A 289 5.29 15.99 -5.22
CA LYS A 289 5.01 17.25 -5.93
C LYS A 289 3.81 17.12 -6.85
N THR A 290 2.78 17.92 -6.64
CA THR A 290 1.51 17.85 -7.38
C THR A 290 1.68 17.94 -8.90
N LEU A 291 2.48 18.89 -9.40
CA LEU A 291 2.72 19.03 -10.84
C LEU A 291 3.43 17.82 -11.44
N ARG A 292 4.38 17.22 -10.70
CA ARG A 292 5.07 16.03 -11.16
C ARG A 292 4.14 14.81 -11.18
N VAL A 293 3.28 14.70 -10.19
CA VAL A 293 2.23 13.67 -10.16
C VAL A 293 1.31 13.78 -11.36
N LEU A 294 0.79 14.98 -11.67
CA LEU A 294 -0.05 15.20 -12.85
C LEU A 294 0.65 14.77 -14.15
N ALA A 295 1.94 15.12 -14.31
CA ALA A 295 2.73 14.67 -15.46
C ALA A 295 2.85 13.14 -15.53
N LEU A 296 3.17 12.49 -14.40
CA LEU A 296 3.26 11.03 -14.31
C LEU A 296 1.93 10.33 -14.63
N LEU A 297 0.79 10.90 -14.20
CA LEU A 297 -0.53 10.37 -14.52
C LEU A 297 -0.82 10.45 -16.03
N GLY A 298 -0.37 11.51 -16.71
CA GLY A 298 -0.43 11.61 -18.17
C GLY A 298 0.46 10.60 -18.88
N GLU A 299 1.72 10.46 -18.47
CA GLU A 299 2.68 9.49 -19.01
C GLU A 299 2.14 8.04 -18.94
N ARG A 300 1.28 7.75 -17.95
CA ARG A 300 0.67 6.43 -17.72
C ARG A 300 -0.74 6.28 -18.30
N ASN A 301 -1.19 7.29 -19.05
CA ASN A 301 -2.55 7.33 -19.61
C ASN A 301 -3.68 7.18 -18.54
N LEU A 302 -3.42 7.63 -17.31
CA LEU A 302 -4.42 7.68 -16.23
C LEU A 302 -5.22 8.98 -16.24
N LEU A 303 -4.66 10.03 -16.89
CA LEU A 303 -5.35 11.29 -17.20
C LEU A 303 -5.12 11.64 -18.68
N PRO A 304 -6.15 12.17 -19.37
CA PRO A 304 -5.97 12.71 -20.73
C PRO A 304 -4.92 13.83 -20.77
N ALA A 305 -4.15 13.92 -21.85
CA ALA A 305 -3.10 14.94 -21.99
C ALA A 305 -3.66 16.38 -21.85
N GLN A 306 -4.86 16.65 -22.34
CA GLN A 306 -5.56 17.91 -22.15
C GLN A 306 -5.81 18.22 -20.68
N ALA A 307 -6.29 17.22 -19.90
CA ALA A 307 -6.52 17.38 -18.47
C ALA A 307 -5.22 17.71 -17.71
N VAL A 308 -4.12 17.02 -18.04
CA VAL A 308 -2.80 17.30 -17.44
C VAL A 308 -2.36 18.73 -17.71
N SER A 309 -2.51 19.21 -18.95
CA SER A 309 -2.14 20.58 -19.35
C SER A 309 -3.00 21.62 -18.64
N GLU A 310 -4.33 21.47 -18.67
CA GLU A 310 -5.28 22.43 -18.09
C GLU A 310 -5.19 22.47 -16.55
N LEU A 311 -5.13 21.31 -15.89
CA LEU A 311 -4.97 21.21 -14.42
C LEU A 311 -3.60 21.76 -13.97
N GLY A 312 -2.53 21.49 -14.72
CA GLY A 312 -1.20 22.01 -14.43
C GLY A 312 -1.14 23.53 -14.54
N ALA A 313 -1.70 24.12 -15.62
CA ALA A 313 -1.79 25.56 -15.81
C ALA A 313 -2.64 26.23 -14.71
N ALA A 314 -3.80 25.64 -14.39
CA ALA A 314 -4.66 26.11 -13.33
C ALA A 314 -3.98 26.06 -11.96
N TYR A 315 -3.25 24.97 -11.66
CA TYR A 315 -2.51 24.85 -10.40
C TYR A 315 -1.48 25.96 -10.25
N VAL A 316 -0.66 26.20 -11.27
CA VAL A 316 0.35 27.27 -11.26
C VAL A 316 -0.31 28.65 -11.08
N PHE A 317 -1.39 28.93 -11.80
CA PHE A 317 -2.11 30.21 -11.70
C PHE A 317 -2.72 30.39 -10.30
N LEU A 318 -3.49 29.43 -9.81
CA LEU A 318 -4.15 29.51 -8.52
C LEU A 318 -3.15 29.63 -7.36
N ARG A 319 -2.02 28.92 -7.43
CA ARG A 319 -0.94 29.02 -6.44
C ARG A 319 -0.28 30.40 -6.46
N LYS A 320 -0.09 30.99 -7.64
CA LYS A 320 0.38 32.38 -7.74
C LYS A 320 -0.61 33.37 -7.12
N VAL A 321 -1.92 33.21 -7.38
CA VAL A 321 -2.95 34.04 -6.74
C VAL A 321 -2.90 33.89 -5.20
N GLU A 322 -2.79 32.65 -4.70
CA GLU A 322 -2.66 32.35 -3.27
C GLU A 322 -1.44 33.08 -2.66
N HIS A 323 -0.28 33.07 -3.34
CA HIS A 323 0.90 33.80 -2.88
C HIS A 323 0.68 35.31 -2.86
N ARG A 324 0.03 35.91 -3.89
CA ARG A 324 -0.24 37.36 -3.92
C ARG A 324 -1.17 37.80 -2.79
N LEU A 325 -2.18 36.99 -2.47
CA LEU A 325 -3.04 37.22 -1.31
C LEU A 325 -2.24 37.23 0.01
N GLN A 326 -1.28 36.30 0.14
CA GLN A 326 -0.42 36.22 1.33
C GLN A 326 0.62 37.36 1.38
N TYR A 327 1.07 37.87 0.23
CA TYR A 327 1.99 39.00 0.19
C TYR A 327 1.41 40.29 0.71
N LEU A 328 0.10 40.46 0.69
CA LEU A 328 -0.53 41.70 1.16
C LEU A 328 -0.09 42.03 2.59
N ASP A 329 -0.18 41.06 3.52
CA ASP A 329 0.03 41.29 4.95
C ASP A 329 0.87 40.21 5.66
N ASP A 330 1.52 39.28 4.95
CA ASP A 330 2.14 38.07 5.50
C ASP A 330 1.16 37.24 6.36
N ALA A 331 -0.03 37.07 5.84
CA ALA A 331 -1.13 36.35 6.52
C ALA A 331 -1.61 35.16 5.71
N GLN A 332 -2.11 34.13 6.38
CA GLN A 332 -2.72 32.97 5.74
C GLN A 332 -4.09 33.35 5.16
N ARG A 333 -4.07 33.95 3.99
CA ARG A 333 -5.26 34.38 3.25
C ARG A 333 -5.49 33.49 2.03
N HIS A 334 -6.76 33.13 1.80
CA HIS A 334 -7.20 32.34 0.65
C HIS A 334 -8.47 32.88 0.00
N GLU A 335 -9.07 33.91 0.58
CA GLU A 335 -10.28 34.57 0.07
C GLU A 335 -9.91 35.78 -0.75
N LEU A 336 -10.63 35.99 -1.85
CA LEU A 336 -10.47 37.18 -2.66
C LEU A 336 -10.88 38.41 -1.83
N PRO A 337 -10.20 39.55 -2.01
CA PRO A 337 -10.50 40.75 -1.24
C PRO A 337 -11.84 41.37 -1.66
N GLU A 338 -12.57 41.89 -0.67
CA GLU A 338 -13.78 42.67 -0.92
C GLU A 338 -13.47 44.15 -1.22
N ASP A 339 -12.41 44.65 -0.62
CA ASP A 339 -11.98 46.03 -0.76
C ASP A 339 -11.44 46.35 -2.14
N ALA A 340 -11.84 47.47 -2.71
CA ALA A 340 -11.44 47.89 -4.09
C ALA A 340 -9.94 48.14 -4.27
N GLU A 341 -9.28 48.62 -3.20
CA GLU A 341 -7.82 48.88 -3.24
C GLU A 341 -7.06 47.57 -3.28
N ASP A 342 -7.41 46.60 -2.42
CA ASP A 342 -6.76 45.27 -2.39
C ASP A 342 -7.06 44.48 -3.68
N ARG A 343 -8.24 44.63 -4.28
CA ARG A 343 -8.56 44.10 -5.62
C ARG A 343 -7.62 44.64 -6.68
N SER A 344 -7.42 45.93 -6.68
CA SER A 344 -6.50 46.59 -7.62
C SER A 344 -5.05 46.17 -7.41
N ARG A 345 -4.62 46.02 -6.15
CA ARG A 345 -3.29 45.50 -5.79
C ARG A 345 -3.09 44.06 -6.28
N LEU A 346 -4.05 43.22 -6.01
CA LEU A 346 -4.02 41.78 -6.42
C LEU A 346 -3.97 41.66 -7.95
N ALA A 347 -4.80 42.41 -8.69
CA ALA A 347 -4.78 42.41 -10.15
C ALA A 347 -3.39 42.83 -10.69
N ARG A 348 -2.81 43.92 -10.17
CA ARG A 348 -1.44 44.36 -10.57
C ARG A 348 -0.37 43.31 -10.23
N MET A 349 -0.40 42.76 -9.02
CA MET A 349 0.56 41.73 -8.59
C MET A 349 0.47 40.46 -9.41
N THR A 350 -0.71 40.13 -9.96
CA THR A 350 -0.91 38.96 -10.83
C THR A 350 -0.67 39.26 -12.31
N GLY A 351 -0.38 40.55 -12.67
CA GLY A 351 -0.03 40.98 -14.02
C GLY A 351 -1.22 41.44 -14.87
N PHE A 352 -2.38 41.67 -14.27
CA PHE A 352 -3.59 42.15 -14.95
C PHE A 352 -3.75 43.67 -14.80
N SER A 353 -4.29 44.26 -15.85
CA SER A 353 -4.55 45.72 -15.87
C SER A 353 -5.84 46.09 -15.11
N THR A 354 -6.83 45.19 -15.07
CA THR A 354 -8.10 45.39 -14.39
C THR A 354 -8.50 44.17 -13.57
N TRP A 355 -9.36 44.40 -12.59
CA TRP A 355 -9.93 43.34 -11.76
C TRP A 355 -10.81 42.36 -12.58
N GLU A 356 -11.54 42.87 -13.54
CA GLU A 356 -12.42 42.13 -14.43
C GLU A 356 -11.63 41.11 -15.27
N SER A 357 -10.52 41.57 -15.89
CA SER A 357 -9.66 40.65 -16.68
C SER A 357 -8.99 39.58 -15.85
N PHE A 358 -8.67 39.88 -14.58
CA PHE A 358 -8.20 38.89 -13.61
C PHE A 358 -9.30 37.86 -13.31
N LEU A 359 -10.54 38.30 -13.01
CA LEU A 359 -11.67 37.41 -12.71
C LEU A 359 -12.01 36.49 -13.89
N GLU A 360 -12.04 37.01 -15.12
CA GLU A 360 -12.30 36.20 -16.32
C GLU A 360 -11.27 35.04 -16.44
N THR A 361 -10.00 35.33 -16.19
CA THR A 361 -8.94 34.30 -16.22
C THR A 361 -9.08 33.31 -15.07
N LEU A 362 -9.38 33.79 -13.86
CA LEU A 362 -9.60 32.95 -12.69
C LEU A 362 -10.78 32.00 -12.91
N ASP A 363 -11.90 32.50 -13.42
CA ASP A 363 -13.09 31.71 -13.69
C ASP A 363 -12.85 30.68 -14.79
N SER A 364 -12.11 31.02 -15.83
CA SER A 364 -11.70 30.06 -16.87
C SER A 364 -10.93 28.88 -16.29
N HIS A 365 -9.94 29.14 -15.41
CA HIS A 365 -9.19 28.09 -14.73
C HIS A 365 -10.06 27.26 -13.77
N ARG A 366 -10.93 27.92 -12.99
CA ARG A 366 -11.86 27.22 -12.08
C ARG A 366 -12.82 26.32 -12.83
N GLN A 367 -13.37 26.76 -13.94
CA GLN A 367 -14.26 25.95 -14.77
C GLN A 367 -13.53 24.74 -15.36
N ALA A 368 -12.30 24.90 -15.83
CA ALA A 368 -11.48 23.79 -16.32
C ALA A 368 -11.23 22.75 -15.22
N VAL A 369 -10.85 23.20 -14.03
CA VAL A 369 -10.62 22.30 -12.87
C VAL A 369 -11.90 21.55 -12.50
N SER A 370 -13.05 22.25 -12.33
CA SER A 370 -14.31 21.60 -11.98
C SER A 370 -14.74 20.59 -13.02
N ARG A 371 -14.59 20.90 -14.31
CA ARG A 371 -14.91 19.96 -15.41
C ARG A 371 -14.08 18.67 -15.33
N HIS A 372 -12.75 18.78 -15.14
CA HIS A 372 -11.88 17.62 -15.03
C HIS A 372 -12.08 16.87 -13.72
N PHE A 373 -12.34 17.58 -12.65
CA PHE A 373 -12.70 16.98 -11.37
C PHE A 373 -13.97 16.14 -11.50
N GLU A 374 -15.02 16.71 -12.07
CA GLU A 374 -16.28 15.98 -12.31
C GLU A 374 -16.08 14.77 -13.23
N ALA A 375 -15.24 14.88 -14.26
CA ALA A 375 -14.96 13.77 -15.15
C ALA A 375 -14.25 12.59 -14.44
N VAL A 376 -13.35 12.87 -13.49
CA VAL A 376 -12.65 11.84 -12.71
C VAL A 376 -13.55 11.22 -11.64
N PHE A 377 -14.41 12.04 -11.01
CA PHE A 377 -15.27 11.61 -9.91
C PHE A 377 -16.74 11.49 -10.29
N ALA A 378 -17.08 11.67 -11.59
CA ALA A 378 -18.45 11.43 -12.05
C ALA A 378 -18.86 10.02 -11.61
N GLU A 379 -19.96 9.94 -10.87
CA GLU A 379 -20.64 8.67 -10.75
C GLU A 379 -20.94 8.22 -12.19
N SER A 380 -20.49 7.05 -12.57
CA SER A 380 -21.16 6.35 -13.64
C SER A 380 -22.62 6.34 -13.21
N LYS A 381 -23.47 7.17 -13.84
CA LYS A 381 -24.91 7.07 -13.69
C LYS A 381 -25.29 5.74 -14.33
N THR A 382 -24.94 4.67 -13.66
CA THR A 382 -25.49 3.35 -13.95
C THR A 382 -26.97 3.54 -13.61
N GLN A 383 -27.79 3.70 -14.64
CA GLN A 383 -29.22 3.50 -14.45
C GLN A 383 -29.32 2.16 -13.77
N VAL A 384 -29.86 2.12 -12.56
CA VAL A 384 -30.04 0.87 -11.83
C VAL A 384 -31.09 0.11 -12.62
N GLU A 385 -30.60 -0.77 -13.52
CA GLU A 385 -31.47 -1.68 -14.24
C GLU A 385 -32.21 -2.52 -13.19
N PRO A 386 -33.50 -2.80 -13.39
CA PRO A 386 -34.23 -3.66 -12.47
C PRO A 386 -33.58 -5.07 -12.45
N TRP A 387 -33.59 -5.67 -11.29
CA TRP A 387 -33.16 -7.05 -11.16
C TRP A 387 -33.97 -7.95 -12.07
N PRO A 388 -33.35 -8.88 -12.79
CA PRO A 388 -34.09 -9.85 -13.59
C PRO A 388 -35.00 -10.72 -12.70
N GLU A 389 -36.10 -11.16 -13.25
CA GLU A 389 -37.00 -12.10 -12.56
C GLU A 389 -36.32 -13.45 -12.40
N HIS A 390 -36.02 -13.82 -11.17
CA HIS A 390 -35.38 -15.09 -10.83
C HIS A 390 -35.65 -15.46 -9.37
N PRO A 391 -36.03 -16.72 -9.07
CA PRO A 391 -36.40 -17.13 -7.69
C PRO A 391 -35.29 -16.89 -6.65
N ARG A 392 -34.03 -17.16 -7.01
CA ARG A 392 -32.87 -16.96 -6.13
C ARG A 392 -32.62 -15.48 -5.84
N LEU A 393 -32.84 -14.59 -6.82
CA LEU A 393 -32.74 -13.13 -6.65
C LEU A 393 -33.86 -12.59 -5.78
N ALA A 394 -35.10 -13.09 -5.94
CA ALA A 394 -36.22 -12.74 -5.06
C ALA A 394 -35.94 -13.16 -3.62
N ALA A 395 -35.40 -14.36 -3.40
CA ALA A 395 -35.00 -14.86 -2.09
C ALA A 395 -33.89 -14.01 -1.46
N LEU A 396 -32.87 -13.61 -2.24
CA LEU A 396 -31.79 -12.73 -1.79
C LEU A 396 -32.37 -11.38 -1.32
N ARG A 397 -33.23 -10.77 -2.11
CA ARG A 397 -33.82 -9.45 -1.81
C ARG A 397 -34.72 -9.49 -0.57
N ALA A 398 -35.38 -10.61 -0.31
CA ALA A 398 -36.19 -10.84 0.88
C ALA A 398 -35.37 -11.25 2.11
N SER A 399 -34.08 -11.52 1.98
CA SER A 399 -33.25 -12.04 3.07
C SER A 399 -32.94 -10.95 4.12
N GLN A 400 -32.83 -11.40 5.39
CA GLN A 400 -32.39 -10.52 6.48
C GLN A 400 -30.97 -10.00 6.25
N ARG A 401 -30.12 -10.78 5.57
CA ARG A 401 -28.76 -10.40 5.20
C ARG A 401 -28.75 -9.17 4.28
N TYR A 402 -29.58 -9.17 3.24
CA TYR A 402 -29.71 -8.02 2.33
C TYR A 402 -30.24 -6.79 3.07
N ALA A 403 -31.26 -6.96 3.92
CA ALA A 403 -31.84 -5.88 4.71
C ALA A 403 -30.84 -5.24 5.69
N ALA A 404 -29.91 -6.04 6.23
CA ALA A 404 -28.87 -5.58 7.16
C ALA A 404 -27.64 -4.96 6.50
N LEU A 405 -27.54 -4.98 5.16
CA LEU A 405 -26.41 -4.37 4.46
C LEU A 405 -26.38 -2.84 4.67
N PRO A 406 -25.19 -2.25 4.84
CA PRO A 406 -25.02 -0.81 4.76
C PRO A 406 -25.59 -0.27 3.43
N ASP A 407 -26.14 0.93 3.44
CA ASP A 407 -26.80 1.53 2.26
C ASP A 407 -25.91 1.59 1.03
N GLU A 408 -24.61 1.79 1.22
CA GLU A 408 -23.62 1.80 0.15
C GLU A 408 -23.43 0.42 -0.47
N SER A 409 -23.22 -0.61 0.37
CA SER A 409 -23.09 -2.00 -0.09
C SER A 409 -24.35 -2.46 -0.82
N ARG A 410 -25.54 -2.04 -0.32
CA ARG A 410 -26.82 -2.36 -0.96
C ARG A 410 -26.94 -1.74 -2.33
N ARG A 411 -26.63 -0.44 -2.47
CA ARG A 411 -26.65 0.26 -3.77
C ARG A 411 -25.70 -0.39 -4.79
N ARG A 412 -24.50 -0.76 -4.36
CA ARG A 412 -23.53 -1.44 -5.23
C ARG A 412 -23.99 -2.83 -5.64
N LEU A 413 -24.55 -3.57 -4.70
CA LEU A 413 -25.15 -4.87 -4.99
C LEU A 413 -26.28 -4.75 -6.00
N ASP A 414 -27.19 -3.77 -5.81
CA ASP A 414 -28.30 -3.51 -6.74
C ASP A 414 -27.82 -3.20 -8.16
N ALA A 415 -26.73 -2.46 -8.29
CA ALA A 415 -26.12 -2.15 -9.59
C ALA A 415 -25.38 -3.35 -10.21
N LEU A 416 -24.80 -4.22 -9.38
CA LEU A 416 -24.01 -5.38 -9.82
C LEU A 416 -24.89 -6.52 -10.36
N ILE A 417 -26.02 -6.80 -9.73
CA ILE A 417 -26.89 -7.96 -10.07
C ILE A 417 -27.29 -8.01 -11.55
N PRO A 418 -27.76 -6.94 -12.21
CA PRO A 418 -28.08 -7.00 -13.63
C PRO A 418 -26.87 -7.33 -14.51
N ALA A 419 -25.71 -6.77 -14.20
CA ALA A 419 -24.47 -7.06 -14.92
C ALA A 419 -24.03 -8.52 -14.72
N LEU A 420 -24.14 -9.03 -13.49
CA LEU A 420 -23.85 -10.43 -13.17
C LEU A 420 -24.75 -11.39 -13.93
N ALA A 421 -26.04 -11.10 -14.00
CA ALA A 421 -27.00 -11.91 -14.76
C ALA A 421 -26.71 -11.88 -16.26
N ARG A 422 -26.25 -10.75 -16.82
CA ARG A 422 -25.78 -10.68 -18.20
C ARG A 422 -24.54 -11.53 -18.42
N ALA A 423 -23.55 -11.42 -17.53
CA ALA A 423 -22.33 -12.22 -17.62
C ALA A 423 -22.63 -13.73 -17.52
N ALA A 424 -23.53 -14.15 -16.63
CA ALA A 424 -23.95 -15.55 -16.53
C ALA A 424 -24.56 -16.09 -17.85
N ARG A 425 -25.32 -15.28 -18.58
CA ARG A 425 -25.92 -15.67 -19.86
C ARG A 425 -24.89 -15.94 -20.97
N THR A 426 -23.66 -15.52 -20.81
CA THR A 426 -22.59 -15.80 -21.77
C THR A 426 -21.91 -17.16 -21.54
N THR A 427 -22.27 -17.86 -20.46
CA THR A 427 -21.73 -19.18 -20.12
C THR A 427 -22.64 -20.32 -20.63
N PRO A 428 -22.12 -21.54 -20.80
CA PRO A 428 -22.90 -22.67 -21.28
C PRO A 428 -24.12 -23.03 -20.43
N ASP A 429 -24.04 -22.85 -19.10
CA ASP A 429 -25.14 -23.05 -18.16
C ASP A 429 -25.38 -21.75 -17.35
N ALA A 430 -26.21 -20.90 -17.91
CA ALA A 430 -26.51 -19.57 -17.32
C ALA A 430 -27.18 -19.67 -15.95
N GLU A 431 -28.04 -20.66 -15.73
CA GLU A 431 -28.77 -20.84 -14.49
C GLU A 431 -27.85 -21.23 -13.33
N THR A 432 -27.06 -22.29 -13.53
CA THR A 432 -26.09 -22.76 -12.54
C THR A 432 -25.02 -21.69 -12.28
N THR A 433 -24.56 -20.97 -13.32
CA THR A 433 -23.59 -19.89 -13.19
C THR A 433 -24.16 -18.76 -12.34
N LEU A 434 -25.39 -18.31 -12.59
CA LEU A 434 -26.02 -17.26 -11.82
C LEU A 434 -26.14 -17.63 -10.35
N VAL A 435 -26.60 -18.85 -10.03
CA VAL A 435 -26.76 -19.30 -8.64
C VAL A 435 -25.40 -19.28 -7.91
N ARG A 436 -24.37 -19.89 -8.50
CA ARG A 436 -23.02 -19.91 -7.91
C ARG A 436 -22.39 -18.53 -7.78
N ALA A 437 -22.60 -17.66 -8.76
CA ALA A 437 -22.12 -16.29 -8.70
C ALA A 437 -22.83 -15.47 -7.60
N LEU A 438 -24.12 -15.74 -7.36
CA LEU A 438 -24.85 -15.13 -6.25
C LEU A 438 -24.34 -15.59 -4.90
N ASP A 439 -23.95 -16.87 -4.74
CA ASP A 439 -23.35 -17.37 -3.50
C ASP A 439 -22.02 -16.64 -3.20
N LEU A 440 -21.18 -16.42 -4.23
CA LEU A 440 -19.98 -15.59 -4.10
C LEU A 440 -20.31 -14.15 -3.70
N VAL A 441 -21.27 -13.52 -4.40
CA VAL A 441 -21.66 -12.13 -4.15
C VAL A 441 -22.24 -11.98 -2.72
N GLU A 442 -23.03 -12.93 -2.24
CA GLU A 442 -23.51 -12.94 -0.87
C GLU A 442 -22.37 -13.06 0.17
N ALA A 443 -21.35 -13.85 -0.13
CA ALA A 443 -20.19 -13.99 0.77
C ALA A 443 -19.38 -12.68 0.89
N ILE A 444 -19.35 -11.87 -0.17
CA ILE A 444 -18.61 -10.60 -0.20
C ILE A 444 -19.49 -9.37 0.05
N ALA A 445 -20.83 -9.50 0.18
CA ALA A 445 -21.77 -8.39 0.24
C ALA A 445 -21.49 -7.39 1.39
N GLY A 446 -20.93 -7.87 2.51
CA GLY A 446 -20.48 -7.01 3.61
C GLY A 446 -19.21 -6.22 3.34
N ARG A 447 -18.53 -6.45 2.21
CA ARG A 447 -17.25 -5.82 1.84
C ARG A 447 -17.41 -4.99 0.58
N ALA A 448 -17.77 -3.72 0.75
CA ALA A 448 -18.06 -2.79 -0.33
C ALA A 448 -16.97 -2.70 -1.42
N ALA A 449 -15.71 -2.94 -1.05
CA ALA A 449 -14.57 -2.92 -1.98
C ALA A 449 -14.67 -4.00 -3.08
N TYR A 450 -15.08 -5.23 -2.73
CA TYR A 450 -15.22 -6.30 -3.72
C TYR A 450 -16.43 -6.11 -4.63
N LEU A 451 -17.53 -5.57 -4.09
CA LEU A 451 -18.70 -5.20 -4.90
C LEU A 451 -18.35 -4.10 -5.92
N ALA A 452 -17.58 -3.09 -5.48
CA ALA A 452 -17.08 -2.03 -6.36
C ALA A 452 -16.17 -2.58 -7.46
N LEU A 453 -15.22 -3.46 -7.08
CA LEU A 453 -14.32 -4.11 -8.03
C LEU A 453 -15.09 -4.80 -9.17
N LEU A 454 -16.08 -5.61 -8.83
CA LEU A 454 -16.88 -6.33 -9.82
C LEU A 454 -17.80 -5.41 -10.63
N ALA A 455 -18.33 -4.35 -10.03
CA ALA A 455 -19.21 -3.39 -10.71
C ALA A 455 -18.44 -2.51 -11.71
N GLU A 456 -17.21 -2.11 -11.38
CA GLU A 456 -16.38 -1.21 -12.18
C GLU A 456 -15.54 -1.93 -13.25
N HIS A 457 -15.39 -3.26 -13.14
CA HIS A 457 -14.62 -4.09 -14.09
C HIS A 457 -15.49 -5.17 -14.74
N PRO A 458 -16.22 -4.87 -15.82
CA PRO A 458 -17.04 -5.85 -16.54
C PRO A 458 -16.23 -7.09 -16.98
N GLN A 459 -14.97 -6.91 -17.36
CA GLN A 459 -14.10 -8.02 -17.76
C GLN A 459 -13.79 -8.96 -16.57
N ALA A 460 -13.57 -8.41 -15.35
CA ALA A 460 -13.37 -9.22 -14.16
C ALA A 460 -14.66 -10.00 -13.82
N LEU A 461 -15.82 -9.36 -13.97
CA LEU A 461 -17.12 -9.98 -13.76
C LEU A 461 -17.38 -11.13 -14.74
N GLU A 462 -17.04 -10.97 -16.04
CA GLU A 462 -17.13 -12.02 -17.04
C GLU A 462 -16.21 -13.21 -16.72
N ARG A 463 -14.99 -12.94 -16.21
CA ARG A 463 -14.07 -13.97 -15.76
C ARG A 463 -14.61 -14.72 -14.54
N VAL A 464 -15.17 -14.00 -13.57
CA VAL A 464 -15.86 -14.62 -12.43
C VAL A 464 -16.95 -15.55 -12.93
N ALA A 465 -17.86 -15.07 -13.78
CA ALA A 465 -18.94 -15.88 -14.32
C ALA A 465 -18.42 -17.15 -15.02
N ARG A 466 -17.35 -17.03 -15.81
CA ARG A 466 -16.72 -18.18 -16.48
C ARG A 466 -16.15 -19.19 -15.48
N ILE A 467 -15.42 -18.71 -14.47
CA ILE A 467 -14.78 -19.56 -13.47
C ILE A 467 -15.84 -20.30 -12.62
N VAL A 468 -16.81 -19.58 -12.07
CA VAL A 468 -17.84 -20.18 -11.21
C VAL A 468 -18.80 -21.07 -12.02
N GLY A 469 -19.03 -20.75 -13.29
CA GLY A 469 -19.84 -21.56 -14.20
C GLY A 469 -19.17 -22.89 -14.54
N ALA A 470 -17.86 -22.90 -14.70
CA ALA A 470 -17.12 -24.07 -15.15
C ALA A 470 -17.09 -25.21 -14.10
N SER A 471 -17.02 -24.89 -12.81
CA SER A 471 -16.86 -25.90 -11.77
C SER A 471 -17.45 -25.44 -10.42
N SER A 472 -18.14 -26.37 -9.71
CA SER A 472 -18.58 -26.14 -8.34
C SER A 472 -17.40 -25.92 -7.39
N TRP A 473 -16.34 -26.70 -7.58
CA TRP A 473 -15.11 -26.55 -6.80
C TRP A 473 -14.48 -25.14 -6.98
N ALA A 474 -14.39 -24.66 -8.23
CA ALA A 474 -13.85 -23.33 -8.52
C ALA A 474 -14.72 -22.22 -7.89
N ALA A 475 -16.03 -22.36 -7.95
CA ALA A 475 -16.97 -21.43 -7.31
C ALA A 475 -16.80 -21.38 -5.78
N GLU A 476 -16.73 -22.56 -5.13
CA GLU A 476 -16.49 -22.65 -3.69
C GLU A 476 -15.09 -22.13 -3.30
N PHE A 477 -14.06 -22.42 -4.10
CA PHE A 477 -12.70 -21.97 -3.86
C PHE A 477 -12.64 -20.43 -3.87
N LEU A 478 -13.23 -19.79 -4.88
CA LEU A 478 -13.29 -18.33 -4.97
C LEU A 478 -14.16 -17.72 -3.86
N THR A 479 -15.25 -18.36 -3.50
CA THR A 479 -16.14 -17.91 -2.40
C THR A 479 -15.45 -17.96 -1.03
N ARG A 480 -14.62 -19.00 -0.80
CA ARG A 480 -13.81 -19.10 0.44
C ARG A 480 -12.64 -18.14 0.47
N HIS A 481 -12.11 -17.75 -0.70
CA HIS A 481 -10.92 -16.91 -0.85
C HIS A 481 -11.18 -15.65 -1.70
N PRO A 482 -12.06 -14.72 -1.25
CA PRO A 482 -12.44 -13.55 -2.05
C PRO A 482 -11.28 -12.63 -2.42
N VAL A 483 -10.17 -12.67 -1.67
CA VAL A 483 -8.94 -11.93 -1.99
C VAL A 483 -8.40 -12.25 -3.39
N LEU A 484 -8.71 -13.44 -3.93
CA LEU A 484 -8.32 -13.87 -5.26
C LEU A 484 -9.05 -13.13 -6.39
N LEU A 485 -10.13 -12.40 -6.10
CA LEU A 485 -10.79 -11.52 -7.08
C LEU A 485 -9.84 -10.46 -7.64
N ASP A 486 -8.85 -10.04 -6.85
CA ASP A 486 -7.83 -9.09 -7.29
C ASP A 486 -6.93 -9.64 -8.41
N GLU A 487 -6.70 -10.96 -8.45
CA GLU A 487 -5.91 -11.60 -9.51
C GLU A 487 -6.61 -11.51 -10.89
N LEU A 488 -7.92 -11.32 -10.91
CA LEU A 488 -8.71 -11.19 -12.14
C LEU A 488 -8.55 -9.83 -12.84
N LEU A 489 -7.85 -8.87 -12.25
CA LEU A 489 -7.73 -7.51 -12.78
C LEU A 489 -6.62 -7.35 -13.81
N ASP A 490 -5.59 -8.20 -13.79
CA ASP A 490 -4.43 -8.08 -14.68
C ASP A 490 -4.19 -9.39 -15.47
N ASP A 491 -4.59 -9.38 -16.74
CA ASP A 491 -4.42 -10.51 -17.65
C ASP A 491 -2.97 -10.92 -17.86
N ARG A 492 -2.04 -9.96 -17.80
CA ARG A 492 -0.62 -10.25 -17.98
C ARG A 492 -0.05 -11.07 -16.84
N VAL A 493 -0.60 -10.89 -15.63
CA VAL A 493 -0.21 -11.65 -14.45
C VAL A 493 -0.98 -12.95 -14.36
N LEU A 494 -2.30 -12.91 -14.61
CA LEU A 494 -3.19 -14.07 -14.50
C LEU A 494 -2.81 -15.19 -15.49
N TYR A 495 -2.50 -14.81 -16.73
CA TYR A 495 -2.19 -15.76 -17.82
C TYR A 495 -0.68 -15.85 -18.14
N ALA A 496 0.19 -15.27 -17.30
CA ALA A 496 1.63 -15.45 -17.45
C ALA A 496 2.05 -16.91 -17.26
N PRO A 497 3.00 -17.42 -18.04
CA PRO A 497 3.56 -18.74 -17.80
C PRO A 497 4.04 -18.88 -16.35
N PRO A 498 3.78 -20.02 -15.67
CA PRO A 498 4.21 -20.22 -14.29
C PRO A 498 5.73 -20.16 -14.17
N ASP A 499 6.24 -19.23 -13.35
CA ASP A 499 7.65 -19.10 -12.96
C ASP A 499 7.78 -19.41 -11.47
N LEU A 500 7.97 -20.69 -11.15
CA LEU A 500 8.07 -21.16 -9.77
C LEU A 500 9.36 -20.72 -9.07
N GLU A 501 10.44 -20.45 -9.81
CA GLU A 501 11.68 -19.96 -9.22
C GLU A 501 11.53 -18.49 -8.76
N ALA A 502 10.95 -17.62 -9.60
CA ALA A 502 10.64 -16.27 -9.21
C ALA A 502 9.63 -16.24 -8.04
N PHE A 503 8.63 -17.12 -8.08
CA PHE A 503 7.66 -17.26 -6.99
C PHE A 503 8.33 -17.72 -5.69
N ALA A 504 9.23 -18.71 -5.73
CA ALA A 504 9.96 -19.19 -4.56
C ALA A 504 10.81 -18.09 -3.91
N ARG A 505 11.51 -17.28 -4.73
CA ARG A 505 12.27 -16.12 -4.23
C ARG A 505 11.36 -15.10 -3.55
N GLN A 506 10.24 -14.78 -4.19
CA GLN A 506 9.26 -13.82 -3.63
C GLN A 506 8.64 -14.33 -2.33
N LEU A 507 8.25 -15.60 -2.27
CA LEU A 507 7.67 -16.24 -1.08
C LEU A 507 8.64 -16.18 0.09
N ARG A 508 9.90 -16.61 -0.09
CA ARG A 508 10.92 -16.57 0.96
C ARG A 508 11.20 -15.15 1.45
N ALA A 509 11.27 -14.18 0.55
CA ALA A 509 11.45 -12.76 0.92
C ALA A 509 10.29 -12.23 1.78
N GLN A 510 9.06 -12.58 1.44
CA GLN A 510 7.87 -12.17 2.21
C GLN A 510 7.82 -12.87 3.60
N LEU A 511 8.17 -14.15 3.67
CA LEU A 511 8.22 -14.88 4.94
C LEU A 511 9.33 -14.36 5.86
N ALA A 512 10.48 -14.00 5.31
CA ALA A 512 11.58 -13.40 6.07
C ALA A 512 11.22 -12.02 6.65
N ALA A 513 10.39 -11.24 5.97
CA ALA A 513 9.91 -9.95 6.47
C ALA A 513 9.00 -10.08 7.71
N HIS A 514 8.53 -11.29 8.04
CA HIS A 514 7.68 -11.59 9.19
C HIS A 514 8.29 -12.70 10.07
N ALA A 515 9.62 -12.69 10.25
CA ALA A 515 10.36 -13.76 10.94
C ALA A 515 9.86 -14.03 12.37
N ASP A 516 9.44 -12.98 13.08
CA ASP A 516 9.00 -13.06 14.48
C ASP A 516 7.51 -13.41 14.65
N ASP A 517 6.72 -13.48 13.55
CA ASP A 517 5.29 -13.76 13.60
C ASP A 517 4.95 -15.08 12.87
N ARG A 518 4.89 -16.16 13.63
CA ARG A 518 4.57 -17.50 13.12
C ARG A 518 3.18 -17.57 12.47
N GLU A 519 2.17 -16.99 13.11
CA GLU A 519 0.79 -17.04 12.59
C GLU A 519 0.70 -16.31 11.25
N ARG A 520 1.29 -15.14 11.16
CA ARG A 520 1.33 -14.37 9.92
C ARG A 520 2.09 -15.11 8.81
N ARG A 521 3.21 -15.76 9.12
CA ARG A 521 3.94 -16.60 8.14
C ARG A 521 3.09 -17.76 7.63
N MET A 522 2.35 -18.44 8.53
CA MET A 522 1.44 -19.53 8.14
C MET A 522 0.31 -19.04 7.23
N VAL A 523 -0.29 -17.90 7.54
CA VAL A 523 -1.33 -17.27 6.71
C VAL A 523 -0.75 -16.87 5.34
N LEU A 524 0.40 -16.22 5.31
CA LEU A 524 1.06 -15.74 4.10
C LEU A 524 1.42 -16.88 3.13
N LEU A 525 1.97 -17.99 3.66
CA LEU A 525 2.29 -19.17 2.87
C LEU A 525 1.04 -19.70 2.14
N ARG A 526 -0.10 -19.76 2.85
CA ARG A 526 -1.38 -20.22 2.29
C ARG A 526 -1.95 -19.26 1.25
N GLU A 527 -1.97 -17.97 1.57
CA GLU A 527 -2.46 -16.92 0.65
C GLU A 527 -1.67 -16.92 -0.68
N MET A 528 -0.34 -16.99 -0.59
CA MET A 528 0.51 -17.00 -1.77
C MET A 528 0.38 -18.30 -2.57
N HIS A 529 0.28 -19.45 -1.90
CA HIS A 529 0.01 -20.75 -2.55
C HIS A 529 -1.34 -20.73 -3.27
N GLN A 530 -2.41 -20.27 -2.62
CA GLN A 530 -3.76 -20.16 -3.21
C GLN A 530 -3.78 -19.24 -4.43
N GLY A 531 -3.02 -18.14 -4.41
CA GLY A 531 -2.83 -17.26 -5.58
C GLY A 531 -2.26 -17.99 -6.78
N GLN A 532 -1.25 -18.86 -6.58
CA GLN A 532 -0.68 -19.66 -7.67
C GLN A 532 -1.66 -20.72 -8.16
N VAL A 533 -2.34 -21.43 -7.26
CA VAL A 533 -3.39 -22.40 -7.64
C VAL A 533 -4.49 -21.73 -8.46
N PHE A 534 -4.89 -20.52 -8.08
CA PHE A 534 -5.91 -19.76 -8.81
C PHE A 534 -5.47 -19.34 -10.21
N ARG A 535 -4.21 -18.94 -10.37
CA ARG A 535 -3.64 -18.64 -11.70
C ARG A 535 -3.60 -19.88 -12.59
N LEU A 536 -3.18 -21.02 -12.04
CA LEU A 536 -3.21 -22.29 -12.76
C LEU A 536 -4.63 -22.67 -13.18
N LEU A 537 -5.62 -22.50 -12.27
CA LEU A 537 -7.03 -22.73 -12.58
C LEU A 537 -7.53 -21.82 -13.71
N ALA A 538 -7.20 -20.53 -13.68
CA ALA A 538 -7.61 -19.61 -14.73
C ALA A 538 -7.01 -19.97 -16.09
N GLN A 539 -5.74 -20.40 -16.12
CA GLN A 539 -5.06 -20.86 -17.34
C GLN A 539 -5.61 -22.18 -17.87
N ASP A 540 -5.92 -23.12 -16.99
CA ASP A 540 -6.58 -24.40 -17.32
C ASP A 540 -7.95 -24.15 -17.97
N LEU A 541 -8.80 -23.35 -17.32
CA LEU A 541 -10.12 -23.00 -17.86
C LEU A 541 -10.06 -22.16 -19.15
N ALA A 542 -8.95 -21.48 -19.41
CA ALA A 542 -8.69 -20.79 -20.66
C ALA A 542 -8.12 -21.72 -21.75
N GLY A 543 -7.88 -23.00 -21.46
CA GLY A 543 -7.30 -23.97 -22.38
C GLY A 543 -5.81 -23.74 -22.71
N LEU A 544 -5.09 -23.02 -21.84
CA LEU A 544 -3.67 -22.71 -22.01
C LEU A 544 -2.75 -23.81 -21.48
N LEU A 545 -3.28 -24.72 -20.66
CA LEU A 545 -2.56 -25.84 -20.06
C LEU A 545 -3.19 -27.16 -20.49
N THR A 546 -2.36 -28.16 -20.79
CA THR A 546 -2.81 -29.55 -20.86
C THR A 546 -2.92 -30.13 -19.46
N VAL A 547 -3.68 -31.22 -19.31
CA VAL A 547 -3.87 -31.90 -18.02
C VAL A 547 -2.52 -32.31 -17.40
N GLU A 548 -1.58 -32.81 -18.22
CA GLU A 548 -0.26 -33.22 -17.77
C GLU A 548 0.56 -32.03 -17.26
N ARG A 549 0.59 -30.92 -18.01
CA ARG A 549 1.30 -29.69 -17.59
C ARG A 549 0.69 -29.09 -16.34
N LEU A 550 -0.63 -29.09 -16.23
CA LEU A 550 -1.31 -28.62 -15.02
C LEU A 550 -0.90 -29.45 -13.81
N ALA A 551 -0.95 -30.80 -13.94
CA ALA A 551 -0.57 -31.73 -12.87
C ALA A 551 0.91 -31.60 -12.47
N ASP A 552 1.81 -31.38 -13.45
CA ASP A 552 3.22 -31.07 -13.20
C ASP A 552 3.39 -29.77 -12.41
N HIS A 553 2.68 -28.69 -12.79
CA HIS A 553 2.75 -27.41 -12.07
C HIS A 553 2.17 -27.49 -10.67
N LEU A 554 1.05 -28.17 -10.47
CA LEU A 554 0.45 -28.38 -9.16
C LEU A 554 1.39 -29.20 -8.26
N SER A 555 2.02 -30.26 -8.82
CA SER A 555 2.97 -31.09 -8.08
C SER A 555 4.24 -30.31 -7.70
N ALA A 556 4.78 -29.51 -8.62
CA ALA A 556 5.95 -28.67 -8.34
C ALA A 556 5.64 -27.56 -7.32
N LEU A 557 4.42 -27.02 -7.32
CA LEU A 557 3.97 -26.06 -6.32
C LEU A 557 3.83 -26.72 -4.93
N ALA A 558 3.36 -27.98 -4.87
CA ALA A 558 3.31 -28.75 -3.64
C ALA A 558 4.72 -29.08 -3.12
N ASP A 559 5.65 -29.49 -4.00
CA ASP A 559 7.05 -29.74 -3.66
C ASP A 559 7.69 -28.49 -3.04
N LEU A 560 7.49 -27.30 -3.65
CA LEU A 560 7.97 -26.03 -3.12
C LEU A 560 7.33 -25.67 -1.76
N ALA A 561 6.03 -25.92 -1.59
CA ALA A 561 5.35 -25.64 -0.34
C ALA A 561 5.88 -26.54 0.80
N LEU A 562 6.19 -27.80 0.50
CA LEU A 562 6.83 -28.74 1.43
C LEU A 562 8.24 -28.28 1.76
N GLU A 563 9.04 -27.90 0.78
CA GLU A 563 10.42 -27.38 0.98
C GLU A 563 10.44 -26.18 1.92
N VAL A 564 9.61 -25.17 1.65
CA VAL A 564 9.50 -23.98 2.50
C VAL A 564 8.98 -24.33 3.90
N SER A 565 8.05 -25.29 4.01
CA SER A 565 7.54 -25.75 5.32
C SER A 565 8.62 -26.46 6.13
N ILE A 566 9.53 -27.21 5.48
CA ILE A 566 10.71 -27.83 6.10
C ILE A 566 11.65 -26.75 6.66
N GLU A 567 11.99 -25.73 5.85
CA GLU A 567 12.83 -24.61 6.28
C GLU A 567 12.25 -23.94 7.54
N LEU A 568 10.98 -23.57 7.51
CA LEU A 568 10.29 -22.87 8.59
C LEU A 568 10.16 -23.73 9.86
N ALA A 569 9.77 -24.99 9.71
CA ALA A 569 9.58 -25.89 10.83
C ALA A 569 10.92 -26.26 11.52
N TRP A 570 12.01 -26.35 10.74
CA TRP A 570 13.33 -26.61 11.28
C TRP A 570 13.88 -25.43 12.05
N ASP A 571 13.71 -24.23 11.53
CA ASP A 571 14.18 -22.99 12.20
C ASP A 571 13.48 -22.77 13.55
N GLU A 572 12.23 -23.18 13.67
CA GLU A 572 11.45 -23.09 14.91
C GLU A 572 11.71 -24.23 15.90
N LEU A 573 12.46 -25.26 15.52
CA LEU A 573 12.64 -26.43 16.37
C LEU A 573 13.62 -26.16 17.51
N PRO A 574 13.20 -26.17 18.79
CA PRO A 574 14.10 -26.00 19.90
C PRO A 574 14.94 -27.26 20.13
N ARG A 575 16.17 -27.09 20.64
CA ARG A 575 17.07 -28.19 21.01
C ARG A 575 17.34 -29.18 19.88
N ARG A 576 17.69 -28.67 18.71
CA ARG A 576 18.18 -29.50 17.60
C ARG A 576 19.65 -29.85 17.81
N HIS A 577 20.04 -31.07 17.46
CA HIS A 577 21.43 -31.56 17.61
C HIS A 577 22.38 -31.02 16.53
N ARG A 578 21.85 -30.38 15.48
CA ARG A 578 22.59 -29.72 14.42
C ARG A 578 21.97 -28.36 14.08
N GLN A 579 22.83 -27.41 13.70
CA GLN A 579 22.40 -26.08 13.32
C GLN A 579 22.12 -25.93 11.80
N ASP A 580 22.79 -26.80 11.01
CA ASP A 580 22.59 -26.84 9.55
C ASP A 580 21.21 -27.38 9.19
N ALA A 581 20.91 -27.41 7.90
CA ALA A 581 19.70 -28.02 7.36
C ALA A 581 19.52 -29.47 7.84
N PRO A 582 18.28 -29.93 8.04
CA PRO A 582 18.01 -31.30 8.51
C PRO A 582 18.43 -32.33 7.45
N ARG A 583 19.02 -33.43 7.85
CA ARG A 583 19.20 -34.64 7.01
C ARG A 583 17.85 -35.39 6.91
N PHE A 584 16.91 -34.77 6.28
CA PHE A 584 15.52 -35.19 6.27
C PHE A 584 14.94 -34.97 4.87
N ALA A 585 14.12 -35.91 4.41
CA ALA A 585 13.41 -35.81 3.16
C ALA A 585 11.94 -36.18 3.29
N VAL A 586 11.11 -35.54 2.48
CA VAL A 586 9.73 -35.93 2.20
C VAL A 586 9.71 -36.74 0.92
N VAL A 587 9.17 -37.95 1.02
CA VAL A 587 8.90 -38.82 -0.12
C VAL A 587 7.41 -38.76 -0.43
N ALA A 588 7.10 -38.40 -1.66
CA ALA A 588 5.76 -38.33 -2.18
C ALA A 588 5.36 -39.68 -2.78
N TYR A 589 4.12 -40.09 -2.51
CA TYR A 589 3.44 -41.25 -3.05
C TYR A 589 2.20 -40.84 -3.84
N GLY A 590 1.40 -41.78 -4.25
CA GLY A 590 0.09 -41.55 -4.85
C GLY A 590 0.10 -40.57 -6.03
N LYS A 591 -0.78 -39.58 -6.01
CA LYS A 591 -0.89 -38.58 -7.07
C LYS A 591 0.29 -37.62 -7.10
N LEU A 592 0.78 -37.18 -5.93
CA LEU A 592 1.93 -36.31 -5.85
C LEU A 592 3.19 -37.04 -6.35
N GLY A 593 3.39 -38.28 -5.94
CA GLY A 593 4.53 -39.11 -6.38
C GLY A 593 4.53 -39.35 -7.88
N GLY A 594 3.36 -39.61 -8.48
CA GLY A 594 3.17 -39.81 -9.92
C GLY A 594 3.14 -38.52 -10.74
N LYS A 595 3.25 -37.34 -10.12
CA LYS A 595 3.01 -36.02 -10.72
C LYS A 595 1.66 -35.89 -11.42
N GLU A 596 0.63 -36.42 -10.77
CA GLU A 596 -0.77 -36.42 -11.21
C GLU A 596 -1.67 -35.64 -10.24
N LEU A 597 -1.10 -34.64 -9.54
CA LEU A 597 -1.82 -33.90 -8.50
C LEU A 597 -2.96 -33.08 -9.10
N GLY A 598 -4.15 -33.15 -8.50
CA GLY A 598 -5.29 -32.31 -8.83
C GLY A 598 -5.50 -31.20 -7.79
N TYR A 599 -6.42 -30.27 -8.08
CA TYR A 599 -6.68 -29.08 -7.24
C TYR A 599 -7.07 -29.40 -5.79
N ALA A 600 -7.82 -30.44 -5.56
CA ALA A 600 -8.33 -30.87 -4.24
C ALA A 600 -7.67 -32.16 -3.74
N SER A 601 -6.49 -32.49 -4.26
CA SER A 601 -5.76 -33.68 -3.80
C SER A 601 -5.12 -33.44 -2.44
N ASP A 602 -5.20 -34.45 -1.62
CA ASP A 602 -4.34 -34.65 -0.45
C ASP A 602 -2.92 -35.05 -0.86
N LEU A 603 -1.99 -34.96 0.07
CA LEU A 603 -0.61 -35.38 -0.14
C LEU A 603 -0.35 -36.70 0.57
N ASP A 604 -0.16 -37.76 -0.22
CA ASP A 604 0.36 -39.03 0.28
C ASP A 604 1.88 -38.89 0.47
N ILE A 605 2.36 -38.78 1.71
CA ILE A 605 3.77 -38.50 2.00
C ILE A 605 4.33 -39.36 3.11
N VAL A 606 5.61 -39.62 3.04
CA VAL A 606 6.40 -40.33 4.07
C VAL A 606 7.62 -39.50 4.43
N PHE A 607 7.93 -39.44 5.72
CA PHE A 607 9.06 -38.72 6.26
C PHE A 607 10.24 -39.64 6.55
N LEU A 608 11.41 -39.31 5.97
CA LEU A 608 12.64 -40.08 6.12
C LEU A 608 13.78 -39.19 6.61
N TYR A 609 14.73 -39.80 7.33
CA TYR A 609 15.98 -39.15 7.71
C TYR A 609 17.19 -40.09 7.56
N ASP A 610 18.39 -39.53 7.42
CA ASP A 610 19.67 -40.24 7.41
C ASP A 610 20.66 -39.50 8.30
N ASP A 611 20.63 -39.80 9.60
CA ASP A 611 21.49 -39.16 10.59
C ASP A 611 21.86 -40.16 11.69
N ALA A 612 23.18 -40.39 11.90
CA ALA A 612 23.70 -41.35 12.85
C ALA A 612 23.76 -40.82 14.29
N HIS A 613 23.31 -39.59 14.57
CA HIS A 613 23.35 -39.02 15.90
C HIS A 613 22.40 -39.77 16.86
N GLU A 614 22.80 -40.01 18.10
CA GLU A 614 22.02 -40.75 19.10
C GLU A 614 20.61 -40.17 19.32
N GLN A 615 20.46 -38.84 19.26
CA GLN A 615 19.21 -38.17 19.45
C GLN A 615 18.39 -37.98 18.13
N ALA A 616 18.89 -38.48 16.99
CA ALA A 616 18.27 -38.24 15.68
C ALA A 616 16.79 -38.64 15.66
N GLN A 617 16.46 -39.84 16.12
CA GLN A 617 15.08 -40.33 16.15
C GLN A 617 14.14 -39.39 16.93
N GLU A 618 14.57 -38.92 18.10
CA GLU A 618 13.74 -38.00 18.92
C GLU A 618 13.59 -36.63 18.27
N VAL A 619 14.69 -36.08 17.77
CA VAL A 619 14.70 -34.76 17.13
C VAL A 619 13.84 -34.76 15.87
N TYR A 620 14.02 -35.75 14.98
CA TYR A 620 13.25 -35.83 13.74
C TYR A 620 11.78 -36.22 13.99
N SER A 621 11.43 -36.94 15.05
CA SER A 621 10.04 -37.15 15.43
C SER A 621 9.33 -35.86 15.85
N ARG A 622 9.99 -35.04 16.65
CA ARG A 622 9.44 -33.70 17.02
C ARG A 622 9.38 -32.77 15.80
N PHE A 623 10.37 -32.85 14.92
CA PHE A 623 10.40 -32.09 13.68
C PHE A 623 9.24 -32.46 12.75
N ALA A 624 9.02 -33.75 12.52
CA ALA A 624 7.92 -34.26 11.68
C ALA A 624 6.53 -33.79 12.18
N LEU A 625 6.31 -33.81 13.50
CA LEU A 625 5.07 -33.27 14.10
C LEU A 625 4.92 -31.78 13.85
N ARG A 626 6.01 -31.02 13.94
CA ARG A 626 6.00 -29.57 13.66
C ARG A 626 5.76 -29.29 12.18
N LEU A 627 6.43 -30.01 11.29
CA LEU A 627 6.22 -29.92 9.84
C LEU A 627 4.79 -30.22 9.48
N GLN A 628 4.22 -31.30 10.02
CA GLN A 628 2.79 -31.60 9.81
C GLN A 628 1.88 -30.47 10.30
N SER A 629 2.19 -29.87 11.46
CA SER A 629 1.44 -28.70 11.94
C SER A 629 1.50 -27.53 10.97
N TRP A 630 2.66 -27.26 10.34
CA TRP A 630 2.79 -26.23 9.30
C TRP A 630 1.87 -26.48 8.10
N ILE A 631 1.74 -27.73 7.69
CA ILE A 631 0.98 -28.12 6.51
C ILE A 631 -0.53 -28.17 6.81
N THR A 632 -0.95 -28.81 7.93
CA THR A 632 -2.35 -29.18 8.18
C THR A 632 -3.11 -28.23 9.11
N THR A 633 -2.43 -27.33 9.87
CA THR A 633 -3.14 -26.42 10.79
C THR A 633 -4.02 -25.45 9.99
N ARG A 634 -5.30 -25.37 10.39
CA ARG A 634 -6.26 -24.40 9.82
C ARG A 634 -5.98 -23.00 10.36
N THR A 635 -5.79 -22.05 9.47
CA THR A 635 -5.64 -20.61 9.75
C THR A 635 -6.84 -19.83 9.19
N SER A 636 -6.81 -18.49 9.30
CA SER A 636 -7.79 -17.62 8.63
C SER A 636 -7.76 -17.76 7.09
N ALA A 637 -6.61 -18.15 6.52
CA ALA A 637 -6.45 -18.46 5.09
C ALA A 637 -6.76 -19.94 4.75
N GLY A 638 -7.25 -20.75 5.68
CA GLY A 638 -7.56 -22.16 5.47
C GLY A 638 -6.41 -23.11 5.83
N VAL A 639 -6.39 -24.28 5.20
CA VAL A 639 -5.35 -25.32 5.32
C VAL A 639 -4.43 -25.23 4.11
N LEU A 640 -3.14 -25.56 4.26
CA LEU A 640 -2.23 -25.61 3.11
C LEU A 640 -2.50 -26.86 2.27
N PHE A 641 -2.40 -28.04 2.91
CA PHE A 641 -2.77 -29.34 2.37
C PHE A 641 -3.33 -30.25 3.45
N GLU A 642 -4.26 -31.10 3.08
CA GLU A 642 -4.53 -32.33 3.83
C GLU A 642 -3.43 -33.34 3.51
N THR A 643 -3.04 -34.16 4.48
CA THR A 643 -1.94 -35.14 4.32
C THR A 643 -2.35 -36.54 4.73
N ASP A 644 -1.97 -37.51 3.92
CA ASP A 644 -2.06 -38.92 4.27
C ASP A 644 -0.65 -39.48 4.54
N LEU A 645 -0.48 -40.10 5.71
CA LEU A 645 0.77 -40.70 6.16
C LEU A 645 0.66 -42.25 6.30
N GLU A 646 -0.40 -42.86 5.80
CA GLU A 646 -0.63 -44.31 5.98
C GLU A 646 0.37 -45.21 5.28
N LEU A 647 1.02 -44.70 4.22
CA LEU A 647 2.05 -45.42 3.45
C LEU A 647 3.44 -45.47 4.14
N ARG A 648 3.55 -44.93 5.37
CA ARG A 648 4.76 -45.07 6.17
C ARG A 648 4.95 -46.50 6.68
N PRO A 649 6.20 -46.96 6.98
CA PRO A 649 6.43 -48.29 7.52
C PRO A 649 5.54 -48.63 8.71
N SER A 650 4.85 -49.75 8.63
CA SER A 650 3.85 -50.22 9.61
C SER A 650 2.57 -49.35 9.69
N GLY A 651 2.30 -48.50 8.73
CA GLY A 651 1.07 -47.71 8.65
C GLY A 651 0.80 -46.84 9.86
N ALA A 652 -0.45 -46.77 10.30
CA ALA A 652 -0.86 -45.96 11.44
C ALA A 652 -0.20 -46.34 12.78
N SER A 653 0.28 -47.58 12.92
CA SER A 653 0.99 -48.06 14.12
C SER A 653 2.50 -47.77 14.11
N GLY A 654 3.06 -47.35 12.94
CA GLY A 654 4.46 -47.05 12.79
C GLY A 654 4.86 -45.68 13.27
N LEU A 655 6.16 -45.43 13.35
CA LEU A 655 6.70 -44.13 13.68
C LEU A 655 6.35 -43.12 12.59
N MET A 656 6.19 -41.86 12.97
CA MET A 656 5.86 -40.77 12.05
C MET A 656 7.01 -40.46 11.05
N VAL A 657 8.24 -40.73 11.48
CA VAL A 657 9.44 -40.58 10.66
C VAL A 657 10.33 -41.82 10.84
N SER A 658 10.91 -42.30 9.75
CA SER A 658 11.78 -43.47 9.74
C SER A 658 13.16 -43.13 9.24
N SER A 659 14.20 -43.84 9.76
CA SER A 659 15.51 -43.78 9.12
C SER A 659 15.49 -44.51 7.76
N LEU A 660 16.39 -44.17 6.85
CA LEU A 660 16.52 -44.85 5.57
C LEU A 660 16.80 -46.37 5.79
N GLU A 661 17.65 -46.69 6.76
CA GLU A 661 17.96 -48.09 7.09
C GLU A 661 16.70 -48.88 7.58
N ALA A 662 15.90 -48.22 8.40
CA ALA A 662 14.65 -48.83 8.89
C ALA A 662 13.63 -49.03 7.76
N LEU A 663 13.52 -48.06 6.84
CA LEU A 663 12.70 -48.17 5.64
C LEU A 663 13.15 -49.34 4.77
N GLU A 664 14.45 -49.41 4.45
CA GLU A 664 14.99 -50.49 3.61
C GLU A 664 14.71 -51.86 4.19
N ARG A 665 15.02 -52.04 5.50
CA ARG A 665 14.77 -53.29 6.21
C ARG A 665 13.30 -53.67 6.17
N TYR A 666 12.40 -52.69 6.40
CA TYR A 666 10.93 -52.91 6.34
C TYR A 666 10.49 -53.33 4.93
N GLN A 667 10.94 -52.64 3.90
CA GLN A 667 10.57 -52.94 2.51
C GLN A 667 11.11 -54.30 2.03
N GLU A 668 12.22 -54.76 2.62
CA GLU A 668 12.79 -56.07 2.27
C GLU A 668 12.09 -57.26 2.93
N ARG A 669 11.57 -57.08 4.16
CA ARG A 669 11.13 -58.20 5.00
C ARG A 669 9.66 -58.19 5.33
N ASP A 670 9.11 -57.02 5.66
CA ASP A 670 7.82 -56.89 6.33
C ASP A 670 6.73 -56.25 5.47
N ALA A 671 7.13 -55.51 4.39
CA ALA A 671 6.21 -54.79 3.51
C ALA A 671 5.31 -55.75 2.69
N TRP A 672 4.06 -55.40 2.57
CA TRP A 672 3.09 -56.10 1.74
C TRP A 672 3.33 -55.81 0.24
N VAL A 673 2.85 -56.71 -0.63
CA VAL A 673 2.98 -56.57 -2.08
C VAL A 673 2.34 -55.26 -2.61
N TRP A 674 1.23 -54.87 -2.02
CA TRP A 674 0.55 -53.61 -2.39
C TRP A 674 1.37 -52.35 -1.99
N GLU A 675 2.16 -52.42 -0.93
CA GLU A 675 3.09 -51.32 -0.59
C GLU A 675 4.23 -51.21 -1.62
N HIS A 676 4.73 -52.35 -2.15
CA HIS A 676 5.64 -52.36 -3.27
C HIS A 676 4.99 -51.77 -4.57
N GLN A 677 3.69 -51.96 -4.77
CA GLN A 677 2.93 -51.35 -5.84
C GLN A 677 2.89 -49.80 -5.62
N ALA A 678 2.64 -49.35 -4.41
CA ALA A 678 2.63 -47.95 -4.07
C ALA A 678 4.01 -47.30 -4.33
N LEU A 679 5.14 -48.02 -4.05
CA LEU A 679 6.50 -47.55 -4.37
C LEU A 679 6.72 -47.27 -5.85
N THR A 680 5.96 -47.88 -6.80
CA THR A 680 6.10 -47.57 -8.24
C THR A 680 5.88 -46.09 -8.54
N ARG A 681 5.04 -45.44 -7.75
CA ARG A 681 4.70 -44.00 -7.87
C ARG A 681 5.45 -43.12 -6.87
N ALA A 682 6.28 -43.72 -6.01
CA ALA A 682 7.02 -42.94 -5.01
C ALA A 682 8.18 -42.16 -5.63
N ARG A 683 8.43 -40.95 -5.16
CA ARG A 683 9.57 -40.13 -5.52
C ARG A 683 10.04 -39.22 -4.39
N TYR A 684 11.29 -38.79 -4.45
CA TYR A 684 11.72 -37.65 -3.64
C TYR A 684 10.94 -36.38 -4.02
N SER A 685 10.47 -35.62 -3.00
CA SER A 685 9.68 -34.40 -3.18
C SER A 685 10.40 -33.18 -2.65
N ALA A 686 10.83 -33.19 -1.39
CA ALA A 686 11.43 -32.03 -0.73
C ALA A 686 12.45 -32.41 0.36
N GLY A 687 13.33 -31.48 0.74
CA GLY A 687 14.32 -31.63 1.82
C GLY A 687 15.73 -31.99 1.34
N ASP A 688 16.47 -32.80 2.10
CA ASP A 688 17.86 -33.14 1.78
C ASP A 688 17.96 -34.05 0.54
N ALA A 689 18.58 -33.55 -0.52
CA ALA A 689 18.75 -34.26 -1.78
C ALA A 689 19.58 -35.55 -1.66
N ALA A 690 20.50 -35.64 -0.66
CA ALA A 690 21.29 -36.85 -0.45
C ALA A 690 20.42 -37.97 0.16
N VAL A 691 19.53 -37.62 1.12
CA VAL A 691 18.52 -38.53 1.67
C VAL A 691 17.56 -38.97 0.57
N GLY A 692 17.12 -38.03 -0.28
CA GLY A 692 16.28 -38.32 -1.44
C GLY A 692 16.93 -39.29 -2.42
N SER A 693 18.17 -39.07 -2.81
CA SER A 693 18.92 -39.95 -3.72
C SER A 693 19.15 -41.36 -3.16
N ALA A 694 19.38 -41.43 -1.85
CA ALA A 694 19.53 -42.74 -1.16
C ALA A 694 18.18 -43.48 -1.17
N PHE A 695 17.05 -42.78 -0.93
CA PHE A 695 15.72 -43.36 -1.06
C PHE A 695 15.45 -43.89 -2.47
N GLU A 696 15.74 -43.11 -3.52
CA GLU A 696 15.55 -43.56 -4.90
C GLU A 696 16.36 -44.84 -5.22
N SER A 697 17.58 -44.95 -4.65
CA SER A 697 18.41 -46.13 -4.80
C SER A 697 17.78 -47.36 -4.09
N ILE A 698 17.23 -47.18 -2.89
CA ILE A 698 16.50 -48.23 -2.15
C ILE A 698 15.29 -48.67 -2.96
N ARG A 699 14.49 -47.69 -3.41
CA ARG A 699 13.27 -47.90 -4.21
C ARG A 699 13.57 -48.73 -5.46
N GLU A 700 14.62 -48.37 -6.20
CA GLU A 700 14.99 -49.09 -7.42
C GLU A 700 15.41 -50.54 -7.11
N ARG A 701 16.18 -50.79 -6.05
CA ARG A 701 16.54 -52.16 -5.64
C ARG A 701 15.33 -53.00 -5.29
N ILE A 702 14.39 -52.45 -4.52
CA ILE A 702 13.15 -53.13 -4.09
C ILE A 702 12.26 -53.46 -5.30
N LEU A 703 12.07 -52.51 -6.23
CA LEU A 703 11.22 -52.68 -7.40
C LEU A 703 11.79 -53.70 -8.40
N ARG A 704 13.13 -53.72 -8.58
CA ARG A 704 13.81 -54.67 -9.47
C ARG A 704 14.00 -56.07 -8.91
N ARG A 705 13.56 -56.33 -7.68
CA ARG A 705 13.68 -57.63 -7.06
C ARG A 705 12.89 -58.67 -7.84
N THR A 706 13.51 -59.83 -8.11
CA THR A 706 12.83 -60.96 -8.78
C THR A 706 11.73 -61.51 -7.90
N ARG A 707 10.52 -61.60 -8.40
CA ARG A 707 9.36 -62.16 -7.73
C ARG A 707 8.79 -63.31 -8.49
N ASP A 708 8.28 -64.34 -7.77
CA ASP A 708 7.54 -65.39 -8.44
C ASP A 708 6.18 -64.86 -8.95
N PRO A 709 5.88 -64.95 -10.25
CA PRO A 709 4.62 -64.43 -10.79
C PRO A 709 3.38 -65.09 -10.20
N VAL A 710 3.47 -66.38 -9.83
CA VAL A 710 2.31 -67.11 -9.24
C VAL A 710 2.04 -66.64 -7.82
N ASP A 711 3.09 -66.50 -7.02
CA ASP A 711 2.97 -65.95 -5.64
C ASP A 711 2.52 -64.49 -5.67
N LEU A 712 3.01 -63.72 -6.64
CA LEU A 712 2.60 -62.31 -6.81
C LEU A 712 1.11 -62.21 -7.15
N ALA A 713 0.63 -63.00 -8.10
CA ALA A 713 -0.78 -63.03 -8.53
C ALA A 713 -1.73 -63.50 -7.41
N ALA A 714 -1.26 -64.36 -6.50
CA ALA A 714 -2.02 -64.81 -5.37
C ALA A 714 -2.12 -63.77 -4.23
N LYS A 715 -1.21 -62.79 -4.20
CA LYS A 715 -1.12 -61.76 -3.16
C LYS A 715 -1.69 -60.39 -3.61
N ILE A 716 -2.01 -60.22 -4.87
CA ILE A 716 -2.72 -59.08 -5.48
C ILE A 716 -4.21 -59.41 -5.53
#